data_1fe98d1fd43a46169cc82c2c8711e8c8
#
_entry.id   1fe98d1fd43a46169cc82c2c8711e8c8
#
_cell.length_a   1.000
_cell.length_b   1.000
_cell.length_c   1.000
_cell.angle_alpha   90.00
_cell.angle_beta   90.00
_cell.angle_gamma   90.00
#
_symmetry.space_group_name_H-M   'P 1'
#
loop_
_entity.id
_entity.type
_entity.pdbx_description
1 polymer ?
#
loop_
_entity_poly.entity_id
_entity_poly.type
_entity_poly.pdbx_seq_one_letter_code
_entity_poly.pdbx_strand_id
1 'polypeptide(L)'
;MGPSYLTVLVPLTADSSAALKAYLRDHANPLPPAPQARQTQPGLQCRPDFPFDRLPTLHFCSFLVLDADQEEGLPAQLVFEATFDGPREAFVHDLLIAMPAGMHEALRHCRGYPLAGIARERHEPFSLVERSALLTWLLDLVVGATAYFSGSPGRTVGQIRDEHRLRTALADDLAGRRLAPIPMPATNAGLQKSLQERVVGDPDLAFATAKAPVPWEVRRGSRVLQAVAVAGLGFVALFGALLFWIGGTPPGDLNAWDYVAMLEQALPAGSDARAHPLATAVAVLLAAWIGIRAWELIIEKQLADPHRQANLADGLSFLLLFVRLALTSLLVLCAILAVVAVLVPTPEISSPAIAGEIAALRDRLGFGTGVSGWRTAVELLAVAAFLALCSFRRTSLQLAMEREPGRRPAGRRIAVQIIALAEIVVLVLAVLLILRHVETWLAPALGELHTLAAWAAPVLLCIAAGLSVPLVVQVLILVAIRLHEARDRRTFACAEVLTRTRLGNAPARAREESGSNVSQNHLASITYVKPGAFRLVLLRLTLRLIGFLARFQFNHGNLGGIPTILSARWVIIDNGRRLIFLDNYGGGWESYLNEFIDMGAVKGLNAIWTNTFIKWRPEGSNAPPQRVAFPETRYATARGAQAERPFKRYVRWSQVETLAWYSAYYTLSIVNINTSTDVRQRLFAPLPSHEVDALISHL
;
A
#
# COMPACT_ATOMS: atom_id res chain seq x y z
N MET A 1 21.78 -0.39 11.71
CA MET A 1 20.34 -0.63 12.03
C MET A 1 19.57 0.49 11.34
N GLY A 2 18.43 0.18 10.72
CA GLY A 2 17.62 1.20 10.05
C GLY A 2 16.89 2.09 11.05
N PRO A 3 16.20 3.16 10.55
CA PRO A 3 15.46 4.06 11.39
C PRO A 3 14.38 3.34 12.20
N SER A 4 14.39 3.60 13.49
CA SER A 4 13.39 3.20 14.46
C SER A 4 12.40 4.33 14.70
N TYR A 5 11.28 4.03 15.34
CA TYR A 5 10.28 5.05 15.67
C TYR A 5 9.74 4.88 17.09
N LEU A 6 9.28 6.00 17.64
CA LEU A 6 8.65 6.10 18.94
C LEU A 6 7.39 6.96 18.81
N THR A 7 6.32 6.56 19.47
CA THR A 7 5.14 7.39 19.71
C THR A 7 4.72 7.22 21.15
N VAL A 8 4.77 8.29 21.93
CA VAL A 8 4.40 8.31 23.35
C VAL A 8 3.11 9.10 23.48
N LEU A 9 2.13 8.53 24.17
CA LEU A 9 0.87 9.21 24.50
C LEU A 9 0.74 9.30 26.02
N VAL A 10 0.61 10.54 26.51
CA VAL A 10 0.50 10.77 27.96
C VAL A 10 -0.73 11.61 28.26
N PRO A 11 -1.66 11.12 29.09
CA PRO A 11 -2.78 11.92 29.54
C PRO A 11 -2.29 13.15 30.32
N LEU A 12 -2.91 14.31 30.09
CA LEU A 12 -2.59 15.53 30.81
C LEU A 12 -3.32 15.60 32.15
N THR A 13 -2.79 16.39 33.07
CA THR A 13 -3.51 16.84 34.26
C THR A 13 -4.62 17.83 33.88
N ALA A 14 -5.62 17.99 34.74
CA ALA A 14 -6.71 18.90 34.45
C ALA A 14 -6.16 20.33 34.18
N ASP A 15 -6.78 21.02 33.22
CA ASP A 15 -6.48 22.40 32.82
C ASP A 15 -5.06 22.72 32.31
N SER A 16 -4.20 21.69 32.12
CA SER A 16 -2.83 21.89 31.69
C SER A 16 -2.65 22.04 30.15
N SER A 17 -3.68 21.74 29.36
CA SER A 17 -3.58 21.73 27.90
C SER A 17 -3.13 23.08 27.32
N ALA A 18 -3.74 24.19 27.75
CA ALA A 18 -3.44 25.53 27.25
C ALA A 18 -2.00 25.98 27.61
N ALA A 19 -1.58 25.75 28.85
CA ALA A 19 -0.24 26.11 29.32
C ALA A 19 0.85 25.31 28.58
N LEU A 20 0.64 23.99 28.40
CA LEU A 20 1.56 23.15 27.66
C LEU A 20 1.64 23.55 26.19
N LYS A 21 0.51 23.86 25.55
CA LYS A 21 0.50 24.34 24.15
C LYS A 21 1.31 25.62 23.98
N ALA A 22 1.12 26.60 24.88
CA ALA A 22 1.87 27.85 24.87
C ALA A 22 3.37 27.57 25.04
N TYR A 23 3.75 26.80 26.06
CA TYR A 23 5.14 26.47 26.33
C TYR A 23 5.82 25.80 25.11
N LEU A 24 5.20 24.78 24.51
CA LEU A 24 5.77 24.05 23.37
C LEU A 24 5.94 24.96 22.14
N ARG A 25 4.98 25.84 21.84
CA ARG A 25 5.12 26.79 20.72
C ARG A 25 6.30 27.73 20.91
N ASP A 26 6.46 28.25 22.11
CA ASP A 26 7.44 29.31 22.39
C ASP A 26 8.85 28.74 22.60
N HIS A 27 8.97 27.55 23.18
CA HIS A 27 10.23 26.98 23.65
C HIS A 27 10.68 25.71 22.95
N ALA A 28 9.80 25.00 22.22
CA ALA A 28 10.17 23.75 21.57
C ALA A 28 10.22 23.86 20.03
N ASN A 29 9.46 24.77 19.42
CA ASN A 29 9.39 24.85 17.95
C ASN A 29 10.65 25.49 17.39
N PRO A 30 11.46 24.77 16.59
CA PRO A 30 12.62 25.33 15.93
C PRO A 30 12.22 26.38 14.89
N LEU A 31 13.13 27.30 14.61
CA LEU A 31 12.95 28.31 13.57
C LEU A 31 13.55 27.84 12.25
N PRO A 32 12.88 28.07 11.10
CA PRO A 32 13.49 27.84 9.82
C PRO A 32 14.70 28.77 9.63
N PRO A 33 15.74 28.33 8.88
CA PRO A 33 16.92 29.17 8.60
C PRO A 33 16.51 30.43 7.86
N ALA A 34 17.12 31.56 8.22
CA ALA A 34 16.92 32.82 7.51
C ALA A 34 17.26 32.65 6.00
N PRO A 35 16.54 33.31 5.08
CA PRO A 35 16.74 33.14 3.65
C PRO A 35 18.24 33.35 3.20
N GLN A 36 18.91 34.26 3.84
CA GLN A 36 20.34 34.56 3.56
C GLN A 36 21.30 33.51 4.14
N ALA A 37 20.92 32.80 5.19
CA ALA A 37 21.77 31.82 5.88
C ALA A 37 21.59 30.37 5.33
N ARG A 38 20.71 30.15 4.38
CA ARG A 38 20.37 28.78 3.91
C ARG A 38 21.50 28.01 3.28
N GLN A 39 22.39 28.71 2.60
CA GLN A 39 23.58 28.10 2.00
C GLN A 39 24.65 27.73 3.03
N THR A 40 24.76 28.52 4.11
CA THR A 40 25.75 28.33 5.16
C THR A 40 25.27 27.59 6.37
N GLN A 41 23.97 27.67 6.69
CA GLN A 41 23.30 26.99 7.80
C GLN A 41 21.98 26.38 7.33
N PRO A 42 22.00 25.25 6.63
CA PRO A 42 20.80 24.66 6.02
C PRO A 42 19.86 23.99 7.03
N GLY A 43 20.20 23.92 8.32
CA GLY A 43 19.43 23.28 9.37
C GLY A 43 18.39 24.19 10.04
N LEU A 44 17.46 23.59 10.75
CA LEU A 44 16.54 24.29 11.65
C LEU A 44 17.31 24.85 12.85
N GLN A 45 17.00 26.07 13.26
CA GLN A 45 17.58 26.69 14.48
C GLN A 45 16.81 26.21 15.70
N CYS A 46 17.41 25.35 16.50
CA CYS A 46 16.81 24.81 17.70
C CYS A 46 16.71 25.84 18.83
N ARG A 47 15.74 25.67 19.70
CA ARG A 47 15.57 26.48 20.90
C ARG A 47 16.46 25.95 22.05
N PRO A 48 16.86 26.79 23.01
CA PRO A 48 17.75 26.36 24.11
C PRO A 48 17.21 25.21 24.96
N ASP A 49 15.89 25.18 25.20
CA ASP A 49 15.26 24.13 25.99
C ASP A 49 15.14 22.80 25.22
N PHE A 50 15.12 22.87 23.88
CA PHE A 50 14.99 21.72 22.99
C PHE A 50 16.08 21.75 21.89
N PRO A 51 17.35 21.49 22.23
CA PRO A 51 18.44 21.43 21.29
C PRO A 51 18.45 20.09 20.52
N PHE A 52 17.47 19.89 19.63
CA PHE A 52 17.31 18.65 18.85
C PHE A 52 18.52 18.32 18.01
N ASP A 53 19.29 19.30 17.57
CA ASP A 53 20.53 19.19 16.82
C ASP A 53 21.65 18.46 17.60
N ARG A 54 21.56 18.39 18.93
CA ARG A 54 22.46 17.59 19.79
C ARG A 54 22.16 16.09 19.74
N LEU A 55 21.10 15.66 19.07
CA LEU A 55 20.74 14.27 18.87
C LEU A 55 21.11 13.82 17.45
N PRO A 56 22.33 13.29 17.23
CA PRO A 56 22.81 12.97 15.88
C PRO A 56 22.06 11.82 15.21
N THR A 57 21.34 11.05 15.99
CA THR A 57 20.51 9.92 15.53
C THR A 57 19.08 10.31 15.19
N LEU A 58 18.64 11.53 15.52
CA LEU A 58 17.26 11.96 15.35
C LEU A 58 16.98 12.42 13.93
N HIS A 59 16.08 11.73 13.22
CA HIS A 59 15.59 12.14 11.89
C HIS A 59 14.53 13.22 11.98
N PHE A 60 13.45 12.89 12.68
CA PHE A 60 12.27 13.74 12.87
C PHE A 60 11.74 13.60 14.28
N CYS A 61 11.18 14.66 14.82
CA CYS A 61 10.31 14.58 15.98
C CYS A 61 9.23 15.67 15.94
N SER A 62 8.12 15.40 16.63
CA SER A 62 7.05 16.38 16.82
C SER A 62 6.38 16.26 18.18
N PHE A 63 5.83 17.39 18.65
CA PHE A 63 5.00 17.49 19.81
C PHE A 63 3.61 18.03 19.43
N LEU A 64 2.58 17.33 19.89
CA LEU A 64 1.19 17.67 19.69
C LEU A 64 0.44 17.59 21.02
N VAL A 65 -0.64 18.34 21.15
CA VAL A 65 -1.58 18.18 22.27
C VAL A 65 -2.97 17.93 21.70
N LEU A 66 -3.53 16.79 22.04
CA LEU A 66 -4.91 16.45 21.76
C LEU A 66 -5.78 16.99 22.89
N ASP A 67 -6.77 17.81 22.55
CA ASP A 67 -7.71 18.33 23.53
C ASP A 67 -8.65 17.24 24.06
N ALA A 68 -9.17 17.46 25.26
CA ALA A 68 -10.16 16.56 25.84
C ALA A 68 -11.43 16.54 24.99
N ASP A 69 -12.01 15.36 24.83
CA ASP A 69 -13.33 15.18 24.25
C ASP A 69 -14.29 14.65 25.30
N GLN A 70 -15.07 15.56 25.86
CA GLN A 70 -16.01 15.24 26.95
C GLN A 70 -17.14 14.31 26.48
N GLU A 71 -17.59 14.42 25.23
CA GLU A 71 -18.65 13.56 24.68
C GLU A 71 -18.21 12.09 24.58
N GLU A 72 -16.93 11.87 24.24
CA GLU A 72 -16.34 10.53 24.15
C GLU A 72 -15.65 10.10 25.46
N GLY A 73 -15.60 10.98 26.47
CA GLY A 73 -14.91 10.72 27.73
C GLY A 73 -13.40 10.55 27.56
N LEU A 74 -12.79 11.27 26.62
CA LEU A 74 -11.37 11.19 26.33
C LEU A 74 -10.62 12.35 27.01
N PRO A 75 -9.56 12.09 27.79
CA PRO A 75 -8.74 13.13 28.39
C PRO A 75 -7.91 13.87 27.32
N ALA A 76 -7.46 15.08 27.68
CA ALA A 76 -6.40 15.73 26.92
C ALA A 76 -5.11 14.89 27.00
N GLN A 77 -4.33 14.84 25.93
CA GLN A 77 -3.13 14.01 25.84
C GLN A 77 -1.99 14.76 25.15
N LEU A 78 -0.79 14.64 25.70
CA LEU A 78 0.45 14.95 24.99
C LEU A 78 0.79 13.79 24.06
N VAL A 79 1.10 14.08 22.81
CA VAL A 79 1.67 13.14 21.85
C VAL A 79 3.08 13.61 21.53
N PHE A 80 4.07 12.77 21.79
CA PHE A 80 5.44 12.94 21.35
C PHE A 80 5.78 11.83 20.38
N GLU A 81 6.22 12.20 19.18
CA GLU A 81 6.72 11.23 18.19
C GLU A 81 8.17 11.52 17.83
N ALA A 82 8.90 10.48 17.52
CA ALA A 82 10.26 10.58 16.99
C ALA A 82 10.57 9.44 16.01
N THR A 83 11.43 9.75 15.02
CA THR A 83 12.08 8.77 14.14
C THR A 83 13.58 8.96 14.31
N PHE A 84 14.32 7.88 14.59
CA PHE A 84 15.72 7.94 14.98
C PHE A 84 16.47 6.67 14.59
N ASP A 85 17.81 6.72 14.60
CA ASP A 85 18.68 5.58 14.38
C ASP A 85 18.92 4.83 15.68
N GLY A 86 18.90 3.50 15.62
CA GLY A 86 19.29 2.65 16.73
C GLY A 86 18.17 2.20 17.67
N PRO A 87 18.52 1.69 18.87
CA PRO A 87 17.57 1.19 19.86
C PRO A 87 16.77 2.33 20.51
N ARG A 88 15.53 2.05 20.84
CA ARG A 88 14.59 3.00 21.45
C ARG A 88 15.06 3.47 22.83
N GLU A 89 15.57 2.56 23.63
CA GLU A 89 16.04 2.84 24.99
C GLU A 89 17.24 3.80 24.96
N ALA A 90 18.18 3.60 24.04
CA ALA A 90 19.32 4.49 23.85
C ALA A 90 18.87 5.89 23.42
N PHE A 91 17.94 5.97 22.48
CA PHE A 91 17.40 7.26 22.02
C PHE A 91 16.72 8.03 23.15
N VAL A 92 15.83 7.39 23.94
CA VAL A 92 15.16 8.07 25.07
C VAL A 92 16.16 8.50 26.14
N HIS A 93 17.20 7.69 26.41
CA HIS A 93 18.27 8.07 27.32
C HIS A 93 19.01 9.32 26.83
N ASP A 94 19.40 9.36 25.55
CA ASP A 94 20.09 10.50 24.95
C ASP A 94 19.20 11.76 24.92
N LEU A 95 17.89 11.58 24.67
CA LEU A 95 16.88 12.64 24.72
C LEU A 95 16.84 13.33 26.11
N LEU A 96 16.83 12.52 27.19
CA LEU A 96 16.81 13.01 28.58
C LEU A 96 18.13 13.70 28.97
N ILE A 97 19.25 13.33 28.37
CA ILE A 97 20.54 14.01 28.59
C ILE A 97 20.61 15.33 27.82
N ALA A 98 20.17 15.32 26.55
CA ALA A 98 20.32 16.47 25.66
C ALA A 98 19.39 17.63 26.02
N MET A 99 18.20 17.37 26.55
CA MET A 99 17.19 18.39 26.77
C MET A 99 16.41 18.24 28.11
N PRO A 100 17.12 18.25 29.26
CA PRO A 100 16.49 18.05 30.56
C PRO A 100 15.46 19.12 30.90
N ALA A 101 15.74 20.39 30.61
CA ALA A 101 14.84 21.51 30.87
C ALA A 101 13.53 21.36 30.08
N GLY A 102 13.63 21.16 28.76
CA GLY A 102 12.47 21.05 27.88
C GLY A 102 11.59 19.85 28.22
N MET A 103 12.23 18.70 28.50
CA MET A 103 11.50 17.48 28.86
C MET A 103 10.82 17.61 30.23
N HIS A 104 11.50 18.20 31.23
CA HIS A 104 10.87 18.45 32.55
C HIS A 104 9.65 19.33 32.41
N GLU A 105 9.79 20.49 31.76
CA GLU A 105 8.69 21.46 31.62
C GLU A 105 7.52 20.89 30.80
N ALA A 106 7.76 20.13 29.76
CA ALA A 106 6.69 19.49 28.99
C ALA A 106 5.99 18.38 29.78
N LEU A 107 6.74 17.53 30.46
CA LEU A 107 6.21 16.33 31.11
C LEU A 107 5.57 16.60 32.49
N ARG A 108 5.89 17.72 33.17
CA ARG A 108 5.26 18.06 34.47
C ARG A 108 3.75 18.30 34.33
N HIS A 109 3.26 18.57 33.12
CA HIS A 109 1.83 18.70 32.80
C HIS A 109 1.11 17.36 32.65
N CYS A 110 1.86 16.26 32.69
CA CYS A 110 1.36 14.92 32.39
C CYS A 110 1.00 14.16 33.67
N ARG A 111 -0.04 13.33 33.61
CA ARG A 111 -0.45 12.46 34.71
C ARG A 111 0.60 11.39 34.98
N GLY A 112 0.92 11.18 36.25
CA GLY A 112 1.87 10.16 36.67
C GLY A 112 3.33 10.50 36.36
N TYR A 113 3.64 11.75 36.10
CA TYR A 113 5.02 12.21 35.94
C TYR A 113 5.86 11.89 37.18
N PRO A 114 6.96 11.11 37.05
CA PRO A 114 7.69 10.60 38.22
C PRO A 114 8.32 11.68 39.13
N LEU A 115 8.61 12.85 38.56
CA LEU A 115 9.24 13.96 39.29
C LEU A 115 8.23 15.08 39.65
N ALA A 116 6.95 14.76 39.71
CA ALA A 116 5.92 15.72 40.10
C ALA A 116 6.17 16.21 41.51
N GLY A 117 6.17 17.55 41.71
CA GLY A 117 6.40 18.19 42.99
C GLY A 117 7.86 18.28 43.43
N ILE A 118 8.81 17.80 42.65
CA ILE A 118 10.24 18.01 42.90
C ILE A 118 10.64 19.37 42.34
N ALA A 119 11.13 20.26 43.16
CA ALA A 119 11.68 21.56 42.76
C ALA A 119 13.03 21.32 42.04
N ARG A 120 13.19 21.91 40.85
CA ARG A 120 14.42 21.80 40.04
C ARG A 120 14.82 23.16 39.51
N GLU A 121 16.12 23.38 39.38
CA GLU A 121 16.63 24.50 38.60
C GLU A 121 16.45 24.23 37.07
N ARG A 122 16.21 25.31 36.32
CA ARG A 122 15.74 25.19 34.90
C ARG A 122 16.62 24.32 34.00
N HIS A 123 17.92 24.34 34.15
CA HIS A 123 18.83 23.57 33.31
C HIS A 123 19.59 22.48 34.06
N GLU A 124 19.14 22.13 35.23
CA GLU A 124 19.75 21.06 36.03
C GLU A 124 19.63 19.71 35.29
N PRO A 125 20.74 18.98 35.12
CA PRO A 125 20.70 17.66 34.51
C PRO A 125 19.91 16.68 35.39
N PHE A 126 19.18 15.76 34.79
CA PHE A 126 18.58 14.66 35.53
C PHE A 126 19.66 13.76 36.16
N SER A 127 19.55 13.43 37.41
CA SER A 127 20.37 12.42 38.10
C SER A 127 20.16 11.03 37.44
N LEU A 128 21.04 10.08 37.72
CA LEU A 128 20.91 8.71 37.22
C LEU A 128 19.59 8.05 37.64
N VAL A 129 19.15 8.29 38.87
CA VAL A 129 17.90 7.72 39.42
C VAL A 129 16.69 8.34 38.69
N GLU A 130 16.68 9.65 38.52
CA GLU A 130 15.60 10.35 37.80
C GLU A 130 15.53 9.91 36.35
N ARG A 131 16.68 9.81 35.65
CA ARG A 131 16.72 9.32 34.26
C ARG A 131 16.18 7.90 34.15
N SER A 132 16.54 7.02 35.06
CA SER A 132 16.04 5.64 35.07
C SER A 132 14.52 5.60 35.27
N ALA A 133 13.99 6.40 36.20
CA ALA A 133 12.56 6.51 36.45
C ALA A 133 11.81 7.06 35.22
N LEU A 134 12.32 8.14 34.60
CA LEU A 134 11.73 8.76 33.42
C LEU A 134 11.81 7.83 32.19
N LEU A 135 12.94 7.15 32.00
CA LEU A 135 13.12 6.19 30.91
C LEU A 135 12.08 5.07 31.00
N THR A 136 11.95 4.43 32.17
CA THR A 136 10.96 3.39 32.38
C THR A 136 9.55 3.90 32.13
N TRP A 137 9.20 5.03 32.74
CA TRP A 137 7.88 5.64 32.60
C TRP A 137 7.54 6.01 31.14
N LEU A 138 8.48 6.61 30.38
CA LEU A 138 8.25 6.96 28.97
C LEU A 138 8.11 5.70 28.11
N LEU A 139 8.90 4.66 28.36
CA LEU A 139 8.84 3.41 27.58
C LEU A 139 7.53 2.66 27.84
N ASP A 140 6.98 2.71 29.04
CA ASP A 140 5.68 2.11 29.39
C ASP A 140 4.50 2.81 28.67
N LEU A 141 4.67 4.07 28.28
CA LEU A 141 3.67 4.89 27.58
C LEU A 141 3.79 4.83 26.04
N VAL A 142 4.70 4.01 25.54
CA VAL A 142 4.88 3.87 24.09
C VAL A 142 3.71 3.13 23.47
N VAL A 143 3.16 3.73 22.44
CA VAL A 143 2.13 3.10 21.60
C VAL A 143 2.74 2.69 20.26
N GLY A 144 2.57 1.42 19.90
CA GLY A 144 3.04 0.88 18.63
C GLY A 144 2.27 1.46 17.44
N ALA A 145 2.96 1.84 16.38
CA ALA A 145 2.30 2.16 15.12
C ALA A 145 1.67 0.89 14.50
N THR A 146 0.43 1.02 14.04
CA THR A 146 -0.25 -0.07 13.32
C THR A 146 0.33 -0.23 11.91
N ALA A 147 0.78 0.87 11.30
CA ALA A 147 1.54 0.91 10.06
C ALA A 147 2.60 2.01 10.13
N TYR A 148 3.74 1.76 9.52
CA TYR A 148 4.86 2.71 9.42
C TYR A 148 5.49 2.61 8.03
N PHE A 149 5.82 3.77 7.47
CA PHE A 149 6.58 3.91 6.23
C PHE A 149 7.78 4.83 6.46
N SER A 150 8.92 4.48 5.88
CA SER A 150 10.10 5.34 5.77
C SER A 150 10.47 5.52 4.31
N GLY A 151 10.61 6.76 3.86
CA GLY A 151 11.08 7.10 2.53
C GLY A 151 12.57 6.80 2.32
N SER A 152 13.33 6.70 3.41
CA SER A 152 14.77 6.40 3.40
C SER A 152 15.10 5.16 4.25
N PRO A 153 14.56 3.98 3.91
CA PRO A 153 14.71 2.80 4.76
C PRO A 153 16.18 2.41 4.93
N GLY A 154 16.58 2.17 6.18
CA GLY A 154 17.92 1.71 6.55
C GLY A 154 19.04 2.73 6.45
N ARG A 155 18.76 3.97 6.09
CA ARG A 155 19.75 5.06 6.04
C ARG A 155 19.75 5.81 7.35
N THR A 156 20.94 6.01 7.90
CA THR A 156 21.13 6.84 9.09
C THR A 156 21.12 8.32 8.75
N VAL A 157 20.91 9.19 9.75
CA VAL A 157 21.03 10.64 9.60
C VAL A 157 22.40 11.02 9.05
N GLY A 158 23.47 10.43 9.59
CA GLY A 158 24.84 10.65 9.13
C GLY A 158 24.99 10.27 7.65
N GLN A 159 24.52 9.07 7.27
CA GLN A 159 24.58 8.63 5.88
C GLN A 159 23.85 9.60 4.92
N ILE A 160 22.64 10.06 5.27
CA ILE A 160 21.88 10.99 4.43
C ILE A 160 22.63 12.29 4.23
N ARG A 161 23.22 12.85 5.31
CA ARG A 161 23.99 14.09 5.24
C ARG A 161 25.29 13.94 4.46
N ASP A 162 26.01 12.84 4.65
CA ASP A 162 27.26 12.55 3.96
C ASP A 162 27.04 12.34 2.46
N GLU A 163 26.02 11.56 2.07
CA GLU A 163 25.68 11.33 0.66
C GLU A 163 25.22 12.61 -0.03
N HIS A 164 24.51 13.49 0.68
CA HIS A 164 24.17 14.82 0.16
C HIS A 164 25.40 15.68 -0.04
N ARG A 165 26.34 15.71 0.94
CA ARG A 165 27.61 16.42 0.84
C ARG A 165 28.44 15.94 -0.36
N LEU A 166 28.52 14.62 -0.55
CA LEU A 166 29.16 14.02 -1.72
C LEU A 166 28.57 14.56 -3.02
N ARG A 167 27.25 14.47 -3.17
CA ARG A 167 26.55 14.92 -4.37
C ARG A 167 26.79 16.40 -4.64
N THR A 168 26.70 17.24 -3.63
CA THR A 168 26.93 18.68 -3.74
C THR A 168 28.39 18.98 -4.18
N ALA A 169 29.40 18.35 -3.55
CA ALA A 169 30.77 18.53 -3.90
C ALA A 169 31.09 18.12 -5.36
N LEU A 170 30.45 17.04 -5.84
CA LEU A 170 30.60 16.60 -7.24
C LEU A 170 29.90 17.55 -8.22
N ALA A 171 28.70 18.04 -7.86
CA ALA A 171 27.97 19.02 -8.66
C ALA A 171 28.75 20.35 -8.77
N ASP A 172 29.33 20.82 -7.67
CA ASP A 172 30.17 22.04 -7.64
C ASP A 172 31.45 21.87 -8.47
N ASP A 173 32.11 20.71 -8.40
CA ASP A 173 33.26 20.37 -9.23
C ASP A 173 32.89 20.42 -10.73
N LEU A 174 31.76 19.82 -11.13
CA LEU A 174 31.28 19.86 -12.51
C LEU A 174 30.94 21.30 -12.96
N ALA A 175 30.27 22.06 -12.11
CA ALA A 175 29.94 23.46 -12.40
C ALA A 175 31.23 24.30 -12.54
N GLY A 176 32.21 24.12 -11.65
CA GLY A 176 33.51 24.77 -11.70
C GLY A 176 34.28 24.45 -13.00
N ARG A 177 34.28 23.23 -13.47
CA ARG A 177 34.91 22.80 -14.73
C ARG A 177 34.24 23.44 -15.96
N ARG A 178 32.93 23.64 -15.95
CA ARG A 178 32.18 24.29 -17.03
C ARG A 178 32.54 25.81 -17.13
N LEU A 179 32.88 26.43 -16.02
CA LEU A 179 33.17 27.86 -15.94
C LEU A 179 34.66 28.18 -16.13
N ALA A 180 35.54 27.22 -15.85
CA ALA A 180 37.00 27.40 -16.02
C ALA A 180 37.47 26.78 -17.34
N PRO A 181 38.64 27.21 -17.89
CA PRO A 181 39.24 26.63 -19.09
C PRO A 181 39.85 25.23 -18.82
N ILE A 182 39.23 24.45 -17.98
CA ILE A 182 39.64 23.07 -17.69
C ILE A 182 38.96 22.16 -18.72
N PRO A 183 39.70 21.38 -19.51
CA PRO A 183 39.09 20.51 -20.50
C PRO A 183 38.23 19.44 -19.84
N MET A 184 36.97 19.38 -20.24
CA MET A 184 36.11 18.27 -19.86
C MET A 184 36.62 16.99 -20.53
N PRO A 185 36.63 15.85 -19.82
CA PRO A 185 36.96 14.57 -20.43
C PRO A 185 36.10 14.30 -21.67
N ALA A 186 36.72 13.84 -22.74
CA ALA A 186 36.03 13.60 -24.04
C ALA A 186 35.02 12.47 -23.99
N THR A 187 35.05 11.63 -22.96
CA THR A 187 34.12 10.48 -22.79
C THR A 187 33.52 10.49 -21.41
N ASN A 188 32.30 9.98 -21.31
CA ASN A 188 31.57 9.84 -20.04
C ASN A 188 32.33 8.94 -19.05
N ALA A 189 33.01 7.88 -19.54
CA ALA A 189 33.87 7.05 -18.69
C ALA A 189 35.07 7.83 -18.14
N GLY A 190 35.66 8.71 -18.95
CA GLY A 190 36.74 9.63 -18.50
C GLY A 190 36.22 10.62 -17.44
N LEU A 191 35.01 11.12 -17.60
CA LEU A 191 34.36 12.00 -16.61
C LEU A 191 34.08 11.25 -15.30
N GLN A 192 33.51 10.04 -15.34
CA GLN A 192 33.32 9.23 -14.16
C GLN A 192 34.63 8.99 -13.41
N LYS A 193 35.70 8.64 -14.12
CA LYS A 193 37.02 8.43 -13.54
C LYS A 193 37.54 9.68 -12.84
N SER A 194 37.41 10.85 -13.47
CA SER A 194 37.81 12.12 -12.91
C SER A 194 37.04 12.47 -11.63
N LEU A 195 35.73 12.16 -11.56
CA LEU A 195 34.94 12.31 -10.34
C LEU A 195 35.38 11.34 -9.25
N GLN A 196 35.74 10.10 -9.60
CA GLN A 196 36.31 9.11 -8.67
C GLN A 196 37.61 9.60 -8.08
N GLU A 197 38.53 10.15 -8.93
CA GLU A 197 39.81 10.73 -8.50
C GLU A 197 39.58 11.91 -7.54
N ARG A 198 38.62 12.77 -7.81
CA ARG A 198 38.22 13.88 -6.90
C ARG A 198 37.82 13.37 -5.52
N VAL A 199 37.00 12.26 -5.45
CA VAL A 199 36.55 11.67 -4.19
C VAL A 199 37.70 10.99 -3.45
N VAL A 200 38.57 10.28 -4.15
CA VAL A 200 39.72 9.61 -3.52
C VAL A 200 40.74 10.64 -2.97
N GLY A 201 40.89 11.79 -3.64
CA GLY A 201 41.77 12.86 -3.20
C GLY A 201 41.26 13.72 -2.05
N ASP A 202 40.00 13.53 -1.63
CA ASP A 202 39.37 14.31 -0.56
C ASP A 202 39.05 13.44 0.65
N PRO A 203 39.74 13.61 1.80
CA PRO A 203 39.48 12.79 3.01
C PRO A 203 38.05 12.86 3.51
N ASP A 204 37.36 14.01 3.33
CA ASP A 204 35.98 14.19 3.76
C ASP A 204 34.98 13.41 2.91
N LEU A 205 35.38 13.02 1.69
CA LEU A 205 34.57 12.24 0.76
C LEU A 205 34.99 10.75 0.70
N ALA A 206 36.07 10.36 1.38
CA ALA A 206 36.61 9.00 1.34
C ALA A 206 35.63 7.90 1.71
N PHE A 207 34.60 8.20 2.54
CA PHE A 207 33.51 7.26 2.89
C PHE A 207 32.77 6.74 1.63
N ALA A 208 32.76 7.46 0.55
CA ALA A 208 32.05 7.10 -0.68
C ALA A 208 32.72 5.96 -1.45
N THR A 209 34.01 5.70 -1.19
CA THR A 209 34.72 4.54 -1.79
C THR A 209 34.19 3.20 -1.26
N ALA A 210 33.60 3.18 -0.06
CA ALA A 210 32.96 2.01 0.49
C ALA A 210 31.50 1.91 -0.01
N LYS A 211 31.06 0.68 -0.32
CA LYS A 211 29.65 0.44 -0.70
C LYS A 211 28.71 0.91 0.40
N ALA A 212 27.68 1.65 0.01
CA ALA A 212 26.62 2.03 0.93
C ALA A 212 25.91 0.78 1.47
N PRO A 213 25.61 0.72 2.78
CA PRO A 213 24.84 -0.38 3.33
C PRO A 213 23.41 -0.35 2.73
N VAL A 214 23.00 -1.45 2.15
CA VAL A 214 21.63 -1.60 1.64
C VAL A 214 20.86 -2.50 2.58
N PRO A 215 19.74 -2.05 3.16
CA PRO A 215 18.92 -2.87 4.06
C PRO A 215 18.49 -4.19 3.40
N TRP A 216 18.36 -5.23 4.21
CA TRP A 216 17.96 -6.53 3.71
C TRP A 216 16.54 -6.51 3.12
N GLU A 217 15.65 -5.69 3.65
CA GLU A 217 14.29 -5.47 3.15
C GLU A 217 14.29 -4.95 1.71
N VAL A 218 15.20 -4.02 1.39
CA VAL A 218 15.37 -3.48 0.03
C VAL A 218 15.98 -4.54 -0.89
N ARG A 219 17.01 -5.25 -0.43
CA ARG A 219 17.69 -6.31 -1.23
C ARG A 219 16.81 -7.54 -1.49
N ARG A 220 15.97 -7.91 -0.55
CA ARG A 220 15.20 -9.15 -0.56
C ARG A 220 13.69 -8.98 -0.57
N GLY A 221 13.18 -7.75 -0.63
CA GLY A 221 11.75 -7.47 -0.58
C GLY A 221 10.94 -8.25 -1.62
N SER A 222 11.40 -8.27 -2.86
CA SER A 222 10.75 -9.04 -3.93
C SER A 222 10.75 -10.57 -3.65
N ARG A 223 11.83 -11.11 -3.07
CA ARG A 223 11.90 -12.52 -2.69
C ARG A 223 10.99 -12.85 -1.52
N VAL A 224 10.84 -11.94 -0.56
CA VAL A 224 9.89 -12.09 0.55
C VAL A 224 8.46 -12.12 0.02
N LEU A 225 8.11 -11.21 -0.89
CA LEU A 225 6.79 -11.20 -1.53
C LEU A 225 6.52 -12.48 -2.32
N GLN A 226 7.51 -12.98 -3.07
CA GLN A 226 7.42 -14.26 -3.77
C GLN A 226 7.24 -15.42 -2.79
N ALA A 227 8.03 -15.48 -1.72
CA ALA A 227 7.92 -16.52 -0.70
C ALA A 227 6.55 -16.51 -0.01
N VAL A 228 6.02 -15.32 0.32
CA VAL A 228 4.67 -15.17 0.88
C VAL A 228 3.59 -15.63 -0.10
N ALA A 229 3.75 -15.31 -1.39
CA ALA A 229 2.81 -15.77 -2.43
C ALA A 229 2.84 -17.31 -2.57
N VAL A 230 4.02 -17.92 -2.61
CA VAL A 230 4.18 -19.37 -2.69
C VAL A 230 3.63 -20.06 -1.42
N ALA A 231 3.97 -19.53 -0.23
CA ALA A 231 3.42 -20.06 1.02
C ALA A 231 1.90 -19.93 1.09
N GLY A 232 1.34 -18.81 0.60
CA GLY A 232 -0.09 -18.61 0.47
C GLY A 232 -0.76 -19.63 -0.45
N LEU A 233 -0.17 -19.91 -1.61
CA LEU A 233 -0.65 -20.95 -2.52
C LEU A 233 -0.56 -22.35 -1.90
N GLY A 234 0.56 -22.67 -1.21
CA GLY A 234 0.70 -23.91 -0.46
C GLY A 234 -0.36 -24.07 0.63
N PHE A 235 -0.63 -23.01 1.38
CA PHE A 235 -1.70 -23.00 2.39
C PHE A 235 -3.08 -23.22 1.76
N VAL A 236 -3.37 -22.57 0.64
CA VAL A 236 -4.62 -22.74 -0.10
C VAL A 236 -4.78 -24.20 -0.58
N ALA A 237 -3.70 -24.79 -1.11
CA ALA A 237 -3.71 -26.19 -1.55
C ALA A 237 -3.96 -27.18 -0.39
N LEU A 238 -3.27 -26.97 0.76
CA LEU A 238 -3.48 -27.77 1.97
C LEU A 238 -4.89 -27.61 2.52
N PHE A 239 -5.44 -26.40 2.50
CA PHE A 239 -6.79 -26.12 2.93
C PHE A 239 -7.81 -26.80 2.01
N GLY A 240 -7.59 -26.77 0.70
CA GLY A 240 -8.42 -27.51 -0.26
C GLY A 240 -8.37 -29.02 -0.05
N ALA A 241 -7.19 -29.59 0.22
CA ALA A 241 -7.03 -30.99 0.57
C ALA A 241 -7.82 -31.35 1.85
N LEU A 242 -7.79 -30.48 2.86
CA LEU A 242 -8.58 -30.64 4.09
C LEU A 242 -10.09 -30.62 3.81
N LEU A 243 -10.57 -29.75 2.91
CA LEU A 243 -11.97 -29.71 2.51
C LEU A 243 -12.42 -31.03 1.85
N PHE A 244 -11.57 -31.62 0.98
CA PHE A 244 -11.83 -32.93 0.41
C PHE A 244 -11.88 -34.03 1.50
N TRP A 245 -10.94 -33.98 2.46
CA TRP A 245 -10.89 -34.94 3.55
C TRP A 245 -12.15 -34.87 4.46
N ILE A 246 -12.61 -33.66 4.82
CA ILE A 246 -13.84 -33.45 5.60
C ILE A 246 -15.06 -33.89 4.80
N GLY A 247 -15.04 -33.77 3.46
CA GLY A 247 -16.11 -34.19 2.57
C GLY A 247 -16.27 -35.73 2.44
N GLY A 248 -15.48 -36.50 3.19
CA GLY A 248 -15.59 -37.98 3.23
C GLY A 248 -14.80 -38.73 2.17
N THR A 249 -13.92 -38.03 1.46
CA THR A 249 -12.96 -38.62 0.50
C THR A 249 -11.54 -38.43 1.01
N PRO A 250 -10.98 -39.39 1.79
CA PRO A 250 -9.64 -39.25 2.35
C PRO A 250 -8.59 -39.21 1.23
N PRO A 251 -7.69 -38.22 1.24
CA PRO A 251 -6.62 -38.11 0.23
C PRO A 251 -5.60 -39.26 0.30
N GLY A 252 -5.57 -40.03 1.40
CA GLY A 252 -4.56 -41.04 1.65
C GLY A 252 -4.79 -42.38 0.93
N ASP A 253 -6.03 -42.65 0.52
CA ASP A 253 -6.37 -43.88 -0.20
C ASP A 253 -6.51 -43.68 -1.71
N LEU A 254 -6.37 -42.42 -2.18
CA LEU A 254 -6.49 -42.05 -3.57
C LEU A 254 -5.08 -41.90 -4.16
N ASN A 255 -4.69 -42.80 -5.06
CA ASN A 255 -3.57 -42.48 -5.94
C ASN A 255 -3.95 -41.38 -6.94
N ALA A 256 -3.00 -40.83 -7.66
CA ALA A 256 -3.28 -39.75 -8.61
C ALA A 256 -4.36 -40.12 -9.66
N TRP A 257 -4.53 -41.40 -9.92
CA TRP A 257 -5.54 -41.97 -10.82
C TRP A 257 -6.94 -41.99 -10.20
N ASP A 258 -7.05 -42.14 -8.86
CA ASP A 258 -8.33 -42.11 -8.19
C ASP A 258 -8.90 -40.69 -8.14
N TYR A 259 -8.05 -39.65 -8.10
CA TYR A 259 -8.50 -38.27 -8.31
C TYR A 259 -8.95 -38.03 -9.75
N VAL A 260 -8.25 -38.63 -10.73
CA VAL A 260 -8.71 -38.64 -12.12
C VAL A 260 -10.01 -39.44 -12.26
N ALA A 261 -10.12 -40.60 -11.60
CA ALA A 261 -11.32 -41.43 -11.60
C ALA A 261 -12.51 -40.76 -10.85
N MET A 262 -12.27 -39.98 -9.77
CA MET A 262 -13.32 -39.14 -9.15
C MET A 262 -13.80 -38.03 -10.08
N LEU A 263 -12.88 -37.42 -10.80
CA LEU A 263 -13.24 -36.56 -11.92
C LEU A 263 -13.93 -37.34 -13.04
N GLU A 264 -13.58 -38.62 -13.26
CA GLU A 264 -14.27 -39.54 -14.19
C GLU A 264 -15.65 -39.96 -13.75
N GLN A 265 -15.90 -40.13 -12.47
CA GLN A 265 -17.22 -40.31 -11.93
C GLN A 265 -18.07 -39.04 -11.93
N ALA A 266 -17.42 -37.87 -11.89
CA ALA A 266 -18.06 -36.55 -12.04
C ALA A 266 -18.27 -36.16 -13.52
N LEU A 267 -17.58 -36.84 -14.47
CA LEU A 267 -17.74 -36.67 -15.91
C LEU A 267 -18.33 -37.94 -16.51
N PRO A 268 -19.24 -37.88 -17.48
CA PRO A 268 -19.82 -39.07 -18.05
C PRO A 268 -18.75 -39.89 -18.79
N ALA A 269 -18.55 -41.12 -18.34
CA ALA A 269 -17.67 -42.05 -19.03
C ALA A 269 -18.20 -42.33 -20.45
N GLY A 270 -17.35 -42.17 -21.47
CA GLY A 270 -17.70 -42.47 -22.85
C GLY A 270 -18.53 -41.42 -23.59
N SER A 271 -18.47 -40.14 -23.15
CA SER A 271 -19.15 -39.06 -23.86
C SER A 271 -18.47 -38.73 -25.19
N ASP A 272 -19.11 -39.13 -26.26
CA ASP A 272 -18.79 -38.61 -27.60
C ASP A 272 -19.00 -37.08 -27.59
N ALA A 273 -18.13 -36.31 -28.20
CA ALA A 273 -18.25 -34.84 -28.28
C ALA A 273 -19.60 -34.38 -28.88
N ARG A 274 -20.28 -35.26 -29.62
CA ARG A 274 -21.64 -35.06 -30.13
C ARG A 274 -22.73 -35.17 -29.08
N ALA A 275 -22.48 -35.89 -27.98
CA ALA A 275 -23.46 -36.06 -26.89
C ALA A 275 -23.52 -34.86 -25.97
N HIS A 276 -22.48 -33.98 -25.94
CA HIS A 276 -22.39 -32.80 -25.08
C HIS A 276 -21.96 -31.53 -25.86
N PRO A 277 -22.80 -31.02 -26.77
CA PRO A 277 -22.42 -29.93 -27.68
C PRO A 277 -22.12 -28.62 -26.93
N LEU A 278 -22.79 -28.36 -25.78
CA LEU A 278 -22.49 -27.18 -24.97
C LEU A 278 -21.11 -27.28 -24.29
N ALA A 279 -20.77 -28.42 -23.71
CA ALA A 279 -19.46 -28.63 -23.09
C ALA A 279 -18.33 -28.50 -24.13
N THR A 280 -18.52 -29.06 -25.33
CA THR A 280 -17.58 -28.94 -26.44
C THR A 280 -17.45 -27.49 -26.91
N ALA A 281 -18.56 -26.79 -27.08
CA ALA A 281 -18.54 -25.36 -27.46
C ALA A 281 -17.80 -24.50 -26.41
N VAL A 282 -18.09 -24.70 -25.13
CA VAL A 282 -17.40 -24.00 -24.04
C VAL A 282 -15.92 -24.34 -24.01
N ALA A 283 -15.54 -25.61 -24.22
CA ALA A 283 -14.14 -26.02 -24.27
C ALA A 283 -13.38 -25.33 -25.40
N VAL A 284 -13.96 -25.27 -26.63
CA VAL A 284 -13.37 -24.58 -27.78
C VAL A 284 -13.23 -23.07 -27.54
N LEU A 285 -14.28 -22.42 -27.03
CA LEU A 285 -14.25 -21.00 -26.69
C LEU A 285 -13.19 -20.69 -25.61
N LEU A 286 -13.10 -21.54 -24.61
CA LEU A 286 -12.07 -21.45 -23.56
C LEU A 286 -10.67 -21.66 -24.13
N ALA A 287 -10.44 -22.64 -24.98
CA ALA A 287 -9.14 -22.86 -25.61
C ALA A 287 -8.69 -21.65 -26.44
N ALA A 288 -9.59 -21.06 -27.24
CA ALA A 288 -9.32 -19.86 -28.01
C ALA A 288 -9.00 -18.66 -27.08
N TRP A 289 -9.79 -18.49 -26.00
CA TRP A 289 -9.57 -17.46 -25.00
C TRP A 289 -8.22 -17.61 -24.29
N ILE A 290 -7.84 -18.86 -23.95
CA ILE A 290 -6.55 -19.21 -23.35
C ILE A 290 -5.39 -18.83 -24.28
N GLY A 291 -5.47 -19.19 -25.56
CA GLY A 291 -4.43 -18.87 -26.55
C GLY A 291 -4.19 -17.36 -26.66
N ILE A 292 -5.27 -16.58 -26.76
CA ILE A 292 -5.19 -15.11 -26.77
C ILE A 292 -4.58 -14.60 -25.48
N ARG A 293 -4.96 -15.16 -24.35
CA ARG A 293 -4.47 -14.72 -23.05
C ARG A 293 -2.98 -15.02 -22.83
N ALA A 294 -2.52 -16.20 -23.25
CA ALA A 294 -1.10 -16.55 -23.21
C ALA A 294 -0.26 -15.57 -24.06
N TRP A 295 -0.74 -15.22 -25.25
CA TRP A 295 -0.12 -14.21 -26.11
C TRP A 295 -0.03 -12.84 -25.43
N GLU A 296 -1.12 -12.37 -24.82
CA GLU A 296 -1.14 -11.08 -24.10
C GLU A 296 -0.14 -11.06 -22.95
N LEU A 297 -0.02 -12.16 -22.16
CA LEU A 297 0.93 -12.26 -21.07
C LEU A 297 2.39 -12.14 -21.54
N ILE A 298 2.71 -12.73 -22.70
CA ILE A 298 4.04 -12.64 -23.31
C ILE A 298 4.34 -11.19 -23.72
N ILE A 299 3.37 -10.51 -24.33
CA ILE A 299 3.53 -9.12 -24.77
C ILE A 299 3.53 -8.15 -23.60
N GLU A 300 2.70 -8.35 -22.58
CA GLU A 300 2.73 -7.51 -21.37
C GLU A 300 4.10 -7.49 -20.69
N LYS A 301 4.76 -8.63 -20.65
CA LYS A 301 6.12 -8.73 -20.13
C LYS A 301 7.10 -7.90 -20.94
N GLN A 302 6.89 -7.83 -22.27
CA GLN A 302 7.69 -6.98 -23.16
C GLN A 302 7.29 -5.51 -23.11
N LEU A 303 6.00 -5.17 -22.91
CA LEU A 303 5.50 -3.80 -22.77
C LEU A 303 5.90 -3.15 -21.43
N ALA A 304 6.32 -3.93 -20.45
CA ALA A 304 6.84 -3.41 -19.18
C ALA A 304 8.22 -2.75 -19.30
N ASP A 305 8.90 -2.90 -20.44
CA ASP A 305 10.17 -2.23 -20.73
C ASP A 305 9.92 -0.77 -21.16
N PRO A 306 10.35 0.23 -20.37
CA PRO A 306 10.13 1.64 -20.67
C PRO A 306 10.89 2.15 -21.90
N HIS A 307 11.89 1.39 -22.39
CA HIS A 307 12.72 1.76 -23.54
C HIS A 307 12.26 1.13 -24.87
N ARG A 308 11.20 0.32 -24.82
CA ARG A 308 10.69 -0.35 -26.03
C ARG A 308 9.88 0.61 -26.89
N GLN A 309 10.21 0.66 -28.18
CA GLN A 309 9.41 1.36 -29.18
C GLN A 309 8.14 0.56 -29.52
N ALA A 310 7.01 1.27 -29.69
CA ALA A 310 5.76 0.66 -30.14
C ALA A 310 5.94 -0.02 -31.50
N ASN A 311 5.38 -1.21 -31.66
CA ASN A 311 5.48 -2.00 -32.90
C ASN A 311 4.13 -2.62 -33.27
N LEU A 312 4.13 -3.38 -34.39
CA LEU A 312 2.92 -4.04 -34.90
C LEU A 312 2.27 -5.00 -33.88
N ALA A 313 3.07 -5.61 -32.98
CA ALA A 313 2.57 -6.51 -31.96
C ALA A 313 1.68 -5.79 -30.94
N ASP A 314 1.89 -4.50 -30.71
CA ASP A 314 1.07 -3.68 -29.80
C ASP A 314 -0.32 -3.44 -30.40
N GLY A 315 -0.38 -3.16 -31.71
CA GLY A 315 -1.65 -3.05 -32.46
C GLY A 315 -2.42 -4.37 -32.48
N LEU A 316 -1.71 -5.50 -32.70
CA LEU A 316 -2.32 -6.82 -32.66
C LEU A 316 -2.86 -7.17 -31.27
N SER A 317 -2.12 -6.84 -30.20
CA SER A 317 -2.56 -7.05 -28.80
C SER A 317 -3.83 -6.25 -28.48
N PHE A 318 -3.93 -5.04 -29.02
CA PHE A 318 -5.13 -4.21 -28.88
C PHE A 318 -6.33 -4.84 -29.60
N LEU A 319 -6.14 -5.36 -30.82
CA LEU A 319 -7.19 -6.08 -31.56
C LEU A 319 -7.63 -7.34 -30.82
N LEU A 320 -6.67 -8.14 -30.32
CA LEU A 320 -6.93 -9.37 -29.57
C LEU A 320 -7.72 -9.09 -28.27
N LEU A 321 -7.57 -7.92 -27.68
CA LEU A 321 -8.37 -7.49 -26.53
C LEU A 321 -9.88 -7.49 -26.88
N PHE A 322 -10.27 -6.96 -28.04
CA PHE A 322 -11.68 -6.96 -28.47
C PHE A 322 -12.17 -8.38 -28.78
N VAL A 323 -11.34 -9.21 -29.42
CA VAL A 323 -11.69 -10.61 -29.69
C VAL A 323 -11.91 -11.36 -28.37
N ARG A 324 -11.05 -11.15 -27.38
CA ARG A 324 -11.20 -11.74 -26.05
C ARG A 324 -12.49 -11.25 -25.34
N LEU A 325 -12.84 -9.96 -25.47
CA LEU A 325 -14.09 -9.43 -24.92
C LEU A 325 -15.31 -10.12 -25.55
N ALA A 326 -15.31 -10.33 -26.86
CA ALA A 326 -16.37 -11.05 -27.56
C ALA A 326 -16.49 -12.51 -27.11
N LEU A 327 -15.36 -13.22 -27.01
CA LEU A 327 -15.31 -14.58 -26.46
C LEU A 327 -15.82 -14.65 -25.02
N THR A 328 -15.45 -13.66 -24.18
CA THR A 328 -15.94 -13.55 -22.81
C THR A 328 -17.46 -13.39 -22.76
N SER A 329 -18.02 -12.55 -23.66
CA SER A 329 -19.48 -12.35 -23.74
C SER A 329 -20.21 -13.62 -24.16
N LEU A 330 -19.65 -14.37 -25.11
CA LEU A 330 -20.20 -15.68 -25.53
C LEU A 330 -20.15 -16.70 -24.39
N LEU A 331 -19.06 -16.77 -23.63
CA LEU A 331 -18.95 -17.66 -22.46
C LEU A 331 -19.97 -17.31 -21.38
N VAL A 332 -20.19 -16.00 -21.14
CA VAL A 332 -21.23 -15.54 -20.20
C VAL A 332 -22.63 -15.92 -20.68
N LEU A 333 -22.89 -15.80 -21.97
CA LEU A 333 -24.17 -16.23 -22.55
C LEU A 333 -24.38 -17.74 -22.38
N CYS A 334 -23.38 -18.54 -22.67
CA CYS A 334 -23.42 -20.01 -22.43
C CYS A 334 -23.69 -20.30 -20.94
N ALA A 335 -23.07 -19.56 -20.03
CA ALA A 335 -23.29 -19.70 -18.59
C ALA A 335 -24.75 -19.42 -18.20
N ILE A 336 -25.31 -18.33 -18.71
CA ILE A 336 -26.72 -17.96 -18.47
C ILE A 336 -27.66 -19.06 -18.98
N LEU A 337 -27.43 -19.53 -20.19
CA LEU A 337 -28.25 -20.61 -20.78
C LEU A 337 -28.20 -21.90 -19.96
N ALA A 338 -27.02 -22.27 -19.46
CA ALA A 338 -26.87 -23.45 -18.61
C ALA A 338 -27.55 -23.29 -17.25
N VAL A 339 -27.42 -22.10 -16.62
CA VAL A 339 -28.10 -21.78 -15.36
C VAL A 339 -29.60 -21.85 -15.54
N VAL A 340 -30.16 -21.30 -16.61
CA VAL A 340 -31.57 -21.40 -16.95
C VAL A 340 -31.99 -22.86 -17.13
N ALA A 341 -31.22 -23.66 -17.86
CA ALA A 341 -31.51 -25.06 -18.11
C ALA A 341 -31.47 -25.93 -16.84
N VAL A 342 -30.66 -25.54 -15.84
CA VAL A 342 -30.50 -26.30 -14.58
C VAL A 342 -31.46 -25.86 -13.49
N LEU A 343 -31.65 -24.55 -13.29
CA LEU A 343 -32.39 -24.01 -12.15
C LEU A 343 -33.89 -23.90 -12.35
N VAL A 344 -34.38 -24.06 -13.59
CA VAL A 344 -35.83 -24.05 -13.84
C VAL A 344 -36.38 -25.47 -13.81
N PRO A 345 -37.03 -25.92 -12.70
CA PRO A 345 -37.60 -27.24 -12.63
C PRO A 345 -38.82 -27.33 -13.55
N THR A 346 -38.75 -28.25 -14.52
CA THR A 346 -39.84 -28.45 -15.49
C THR A 346 -41.18 -28.91 -14.92
N PRO A 347 -41.22 -29.66 -13.81
CA PRO A 347 -42.52 -30.09 -13.24
C PRO A 347 -43.31 -29.00 -12.53
N GLU A 348 -42.69 -27.89 -12.16
CA GLU A 348 -43.35 -26.77 -11.46
C GLU A 348 -43.87 -25.67 -12.40
N ILE A 349 -43.62 -25.78 -13.70
CA ILE A 349 -44.05 -24.78 -14.67
C ILE A 349 -45.52 -25.10 -15.06
N SER A 350 -46.41 -24.21 -14.68
CA SER A 350 -47.87 -24.33 -14.95
C SER A 350 -48.22 -24.25 -16.46
N SER A 351 -47.31 -23.86 -17.34
CA SER A 351 -47.52 -23.84 -18.79
C SER A 351 -46.81 -25.02 -19.46
N PRO A 352 -47.54 -26.01 -20.04
CA PRO A 352 -46.94 -27.15 -20.74
C PRO A 352 -46.07 -26.78 -21.93
N ALA A 353 -46.36 -25.68 -22.60
CA ALA A 353 -45.60 -25.19 -23.75
C ALA A 353 -44.21 -24.70 -23.32
N ILE A 354 -44.10 -23.92 -22.25
CA ILE A 354 -42.84 -23.44 -21.71
C ILE A 354 -42.01 -24.58 -21.12
N ALA A 355 -42.63 -25.52 -20.42
CA ALA A 355 -41.97 -26.73 -19.92
C ALA A 355 -41.40 -27.59 -21.06
N GLY A 356 -42.12 -27.72 -22.17
CA GLY A 356 -41.67 -28.41 -23.37
C GLY A 356 -40.49 -27.74 -24.05
N GLU A 357 -40.48 -26.41 -24.15
CA GLU A 357 -39.38 -25.69 -24.70
C GLU A 357 -38.09 -25.76 -23.84
N ILE A 358 -38.25 -25.75 -22.51
CA ILE A 358 -37.10 -25.94 -21.61
C ILE A 358 -36.56 -27.37 -21.67
N ALA A 359 -37.43 -28.35 -21.77
CA ALA A 359 -37.02 -29.75 -21.96
C ALA A 359 -36.29 -29.94 -23.32
N ALA A 360 -36.82 -29.37 -24.40
CA ALA A 360 -36.18 -29.36 -25.71
C ALA A 360 -34.83 -28.60 -25.70
N LEU A 361 -34.71 -27.52 -24.95
CA LEU A 361 -33.45 -26.80 -24.75
C LEU A 361 -32.43 -27.65 -24.00
N ARG A 362 -32.88 -28.38 -22.96
CA ARG A 362 -32.03 -29.34 -22.21
C ARG A 362 -31.47 -30.42 -23.14
N ASP A 363 -32.31 -31.02 -23.95
CA ASP A 363 -31.89 -32.07 -24.90
C ASP A 363 -30.94 -31.53 -25.96
N ARG A 364 -31.22 -30.36 -26.50
CA ARG A 364 -30.31 -29.70 -27.50
C ARG A 364 -28.96 -29.30 -26.90
N LEU A 365 -28.91 -28.96 -25.62
CA LEU A 365 -27.68 -28.64 -24.93
C LEU A 365 -26.94 -29.88 -24.36
N GLY A 366 -27.52 -31.09 -24.54
CA GLY A 366 -26.93 -32.34 -24.09
C GLY A 366 -27.08 -32.62 -22.60
N PHE A 367 -28.09 -32.00 -21.94
CA PHE A 367 -28.44 -32.26 -20.55
C PHE A 367 -29.45 -33.42 -20.42
N GLY A 368 -29.26 -34.54 -21.11
CA GLY A 368 -30.14 -35.68 -21.01
C GLY A 368 -30.38 -36.17 -19.55
N THR A 369 -31.26 -37.15 -19.34
CA THR A 369 -31.74 -37.59 -18.03
C THR A 369 -30.71 -38.17 -17.03
N GLY A 370 -29.40 -38.15 -17.37
CA GLY A 370 -28.29 -38.58 -16.52
C GLY A 370 -27.69 -37.43 -15.68
N VAL A 371 -27.61 -37.63 -14.35
CA VAL A 371 -27.11 -36.67 -13.35
C VAL A 371 -25.64 -36.22 -13.61
N SER A 372 -24.89 -36.97 -14.41
CA SER A 372 -23.47 -36.75 -14.64
C SER A 372 -23.12 -35.66 -15.67
N GLY A 373 -23.92 -35.47 -16.71
CA GLY A 373 -23.61 -34.52 -17.79
C GLY A 373 -23.74 -33.05 -17.41
N TRP A 374 -24.68 -32.71 -16.50
CA TRP A 374 -24.88 -31.33 -16.07
C TRP A 374 -23.77 -30.81 -15.13
N ARG A 375 -23.17 -31.69 -14.31
CA ARG A 375 -22.06 -31.30 -13.41
C ARG A 375 -20.86 -30.76 -14.18
N THR A 376 -20.45 -31.44 -15.23
CA THR A 376 -19.35 -31.00 -16.09
C THR A 376 -19.62 -29.67 -16.76
N ALA A 377 -20.84 -29.50 -17.29
CA ALA A 377 -21.23 -28.23 -17.91
C ALA A 377 -21.25 -27.09 -16.88
N VAL A 378 -21.75 -27.32 -15.65
CA VAL A 378 -21.74 -26.33 -14.58
C VAL A 378 -20.32 -26.01 -14.10
N GLU A 379 -19.43 -26.99 -13.97
CA GLU A 379 -18.02 -26.78 -13.60
C GLU A 379 -17.28 -25.98 -14.67
N LEU A 380 -17.39 -26.33 -15.93
CA LEU A 380 -16.81 -25.60 -17.04
C LEU A 380 -17.38 -24.18 -17.13
N LEU A 381 -18.66 -23.99 -16.85
CA LEU A 381 -19.30 -22.69 -16.88
C LEU A 381 -18.95 -21.84 -15.67
N ALA A 382 -18.78 -22.43 -14.48
CA ALA A 382 -18.26 -21.75 -13.32
C ALA A 382 -16.83 -21.24 -13.56
N VAL A 383 -15.98 -22.09 -14.15
CA VAL A 383 -14.63 -21.72 -14.59
C VAL A 383 -14.68 -20.60 -15.64
N ALA A 384 -15.55 -20.72 -16.65
CA ALA A 384 -15.72 -19.71 -17.68
C ALA A 384 -16.23 -18.37 -17.11
N ALA A 385 -17.21 -18.40 -16.23
CA ALA A 385 -17.74 -17.21 -15.57
C ALA A 385 -16.69 -16.52 -14.69
N PHE A 386 -15.88 -17.28 -13.97
CA PHE A 386 -14.78 -16.75 -13.19
C PHE A 386 -13.71 -16.11 -14.06
N LEU A 387 -13.28 -16.78 -15.13
CA LEU A 387 -12.33 -16.24 -16.09
C LEU A 387 -12.86 -14.98 -16.79
N ALA A 388 -14.15 -14.96 -17.13
CA ALA A 388 -14.84 -13.81 -17.69
C ALA A 388 -14.81 -12.62 -16.74
N LEU A 389 -15.10 -12.86 -15.46
CA LEU A 389 -15.10 -11.82 -14.41
C LEU A 389 -13.70 -11.24 -14.18
N CYS A 390 -12.69 -12.10 -14.08
CA CYS A 390 -11.28 -11.72 -13.97
C CYS A 390 -10.82 -10.92 -15.20
N SER A 391 -11.14 -11.40 -16.39
CA SER A 391 -10.83 -10.73 -17.64
C SER A 391 -11.50 -9.34 -17.76
N PHE A 392 -12.79 -9.24 -17.47
CA PHE A 392 -13.52 -7.97 -17.46
C PHE A 392 -12.90 -6.98 -16.47
N ARG A 393 -12.61 -7.43 -15.26
CA ARG A 393 -11.99 -6.59 -14.21
C ARG A 393 -10.61 -6.11 -14.63
N ARG A 394 -9.80 -7.00 -15.18
CA ARG A 394 -8.46 -6.68 -15.67
C ARG A 394 -8.49 -5.71 -16.84
N THR A 395 -9.36 -5.96 -17.84
CA THR A 395 -9.52 -5.07 -18.98
C THR A 395 -9.95 -3.68 -18.55
N SER A 396 -10.89 -3.57 -17.61
CA SER A 396 -11.32 -2.28 -17.08
C SER A 396 -10.18 -1.52 -16.37
N LEU A 397 -9.28 -2.25 -15.69
CA LEU A 397 -8.10 -1.66 -15.05
C LEU A 397 -7.04 -1.24 -16.07
N GLN A 398 -6.83 -2.02 -17.14
CA GLN A 398 -5.90 -1.70 -18.22
C GLN A 398 -6.36 -0.48 -19.01
N LEU A 399 -7.64 -0.41 -19.41
CA LEU A 399 -8.21 0.75 -20.09
C LEU A 399 -8.15 2.01 -19.22
N ALA A 400 -8.31 1.88 -17.89
CA ALA A 400 -8.13 2.99 -16.98
C ALA A 400 -6.67 3.46 -16.88
N MET A 401 -5.70 2.55 -17.07
CA MET A 401 -4.26 2.90 -17.11
C MET A 401 -3.84 3.52 -18.46
N GLU A 402 -4.45 3.12 -19.56
CA GLU A 402 -4.19 3.67 -20.90
C GLU A 402 -4.71 5.08 -21.06
N ARG A 403 -5.81 5.43 -20.38
CA ARG A 403 -6.37 6.79 -20.35
C ARG A 403 -5.53 7.81 -19.59
N GLU A 404 -4.55 7.35 -18.83
CA GLU A 404 -3.64 8.20 -18.04
C GLU A 404 -2.17 7.87 -18.38
N PRO A 405 -1.68 8.19 -19.59
CA PRO A 405 -0.29 7.95 -19.98
C PRO A 405 0.63 8.82 -19.12
N GLY A 406 1.56 8.19 -18.41
CA GLY A 406 2.50 8.86 -17.48
C GLY A 406 2.30 8.53 -16.00
N ARG A 407 1.13 8.07 -15.59
CA ARG A 407 0.84 7.70 -14.20
C ARG A 407 0.48 6.21 -14.09
N ARG A 408 1.46 5.38 -13.72
CA ARG A 408 1.24 3.94 -13.48
C ARG A 408 1.17 3.66 -11.97
N PRO A 409 -0.01 3.75 -11.34
CA PRO A 409 -0.13 3.56 -9.89
C PRO A 409 0.25 2.13 -9.49
N ALA A 410 1.15 2.00 -8.51
CA ALA A 410 1.65 0.70 -8.03
C ALA A 410 0.52 -0.25 -7.59
N GLY A 411 -0.53 0.26 -6.96
CA GLY A 411 -1.69 -0.54 -6.55
C GLY A 411 -2.49 -1.13 -7.72
N ARG A 412 -2.57 -0.44 -8.86
CA ARG A 412 -3.19 -1.01 -10.08
C ARG A 412 -2.33 -2.13 -10.67
N ARG A 413 -1.00 -2.02 -10.61
CA ARG A 413 -0.09 -3.09 -11.03
C ARG A 413 -0.24 -4.32 -10.15
N ILE A 414 -0.29 -4.16 -8.82
CA ILE A 414 -0.48 -5.26 -7.87
C ILE A 414 -1.85 -5.92 -8.09
N ALA A 415 -2.92 -5.15 -8.22
CA ALA A 415 -4.25 -5.70 -8.51
C ALA A 415 -4.28 -6.46 -9.85
N VAL A 416 -3.62 -5.94 -10.89
CA VAL A 416 -3.48 -6.62 -12.19
C VAL A 416 -2.65 -7.90 -12.05
N GLN A 417 -1.59 -7.90 -11.24
CA GLN A 417 -0.77 -9.09 -10.99
C GLN A 417 -1.53 -10.16 -10.19
N ILE A 418 -2.28 -9.77 -9.16
CA ILE A 418 -3.13 -10.70 -8.40
C ILE A 418 -4.22 -11.31 -9.29
N ILE A 419 -4.89 -10.49 -10.10
CA ILE A 419 -5.89 -10.98 -11.06
C ILE A 419 -5.23 -11.87 -12.10
N ALA A 420 -4.03 -11.52 -12.58
CA ALA A 420 -3.27 -12.35 -13.52
C ALA A 420 -2.88 -13.71 -12.93
N LEU A 421 -2.47 -13.72 -11.67
CA LEU A 421 -2.14 -14.97 -10.96
C LEU A 421 -3.39 -15.85 -10.80
N ALA A 422 -4.51 -15.27 -10.40
CA ALA A 422 -5.78 -15.98 -10.31
C ALA A 422 -6.25 -16.49 -11.69
N GLU A 423 -6.10 -15.68 -12.75
CA GLU A 423 -6.35 -16.10 -14.14
C GLU A 423 -5.45 -17.28 -14.53
N ILE A 424 -4.16 -17.26 -14.20
CA ILE A 424 -3.23 -18.35 -14.53
C ILE A 424 -3.64 -19.64 -13.84
N VAL A 425 -3.98 -19.62 -12.56
CA VAL A 425 -4.41 -20.79 -11.80
C VAL A 425 -5.67 -21.40 -12.42
N VAL A 426 -6.68 -20.58 -12.70
CA VAL A 426 -7.93 -21.06 -13.31
C VAL A 426 -7.74 -21.45 -14.77
N LEU A 427 -6.79 -20.82 -15.48
CA LEU A 427 -6.38 -21.16 -16.81
C LEU A 427 -5.78 -22.58 -16.88
N VAL A 428 -4.90 -22.90 -15.94
CA VAL A 428 -4.30 -24.25 -15.84
C VAL A 428 -5.38 -25.28 -15.55
N LEU A 429 -6.33 -24.97 -14.65
CA LEU A 429 -7.49 -25.84 -14.40
C LEU A 429 -8.34 -26.03 -15.66
N ALA A 430 -8.60 -24.96 -16.40
CA ALA A 430 -9.35 -25.04 -17.65
C ALA A 430 -8.60 -25.88 -18.71
N VAL A 431 -7.28 -25.73 -18.81
CA VAL A 431 -6.45 -26.56 -19.69
C VAL A 431 -6.55 -28.04 -19.31
N LEU A 432 -6.46 -28.36 -18.03
CA LEU A 432 -6.56 -29.74 -17.56
C LEU A 432 -7.95 -30.33 -17.83
N LEU A 433 -9.02 -29.54 -17.62
CA LEU A 433 -10.37 -29.96 -17.96
C LEU A 433 -10.57 -30.18 -19.47
N ILE A 434 -9.97 -29.30 -20.30
CA ILE A 434 -9.99 -29.43 -21.76
C ILE A 434 -9.15 -30.60 -22.21
N LEU A 435 -7.91 -30.75 -21.73
CA LEU A 435 -7.03 -31.88 -22.09
C LEU A 435 -7.70 -33.20 -21.79
N ARG A 436 -8.43 -33.29 -20.67
CA ARG A 436 -9.19 -34.46 -20.31
C ARG A 436 -10.36 -34.71 -21.27
N HIS A 437 -11.11 -33.67 -21.64
CA HIS A 437 -12.19 -33.81 -22.62
C HIS A 437 -11.64 -34.22 -24.02
N VAL A 438 -10.41 -33.75 -24.35
CA VAL A 438 -9.69 -34.09 -25.58
C VAL A 438 -8.94 -35.43 -25.47
N GLU A 439 -8.68 -35.94 -24.24
CA GLU A 439 -8.00 -37.21 -24.00
C GLU A 439 -8.71 -38.40 -24.70
N THR A 440 -10.02 -38.39 -24.71
CA THR A 440 -10.82 -39.37 -25.44
C THR A 440 -10.56 -39.32 -26.95
N TRP A 441 -10.03 -38.20 -27.46
CA TRP A 441 -9.71 -37.98 -28.88
C TRP A 441 -8.25 -38.25 -29.24
N LEU A 442 -7.33 -37.99 -28.32
CA LEU A 442 -5.89 -37.95 -28.52
C LEU A 442 -5.14 -39.02 -27.71
N ALA A 443 -5.87 -39.90 -26.99
CA ALA A 443 -5.30 -40.93 -26.15
C ALA A 443 -4.15 -41.79 -26.80
N PRO A 444 -4.15 -42.08 -28.11
CA PRO A 444 -3.08 -42.85 -28.70
C PRO A 444 -1.78 -42.08 -28.91
N ALA A 445 -1.80 -40.73 -28.89
CA ALA A 445 -0.63 -39.91 -29.33
C ALA A 445 0.11 -39.23 -28.16
N LEU A 446 -0.37 -39.25 -26.92
CA LEU A 446 0.08 -38.40 -25.83
C LEU A 446 0.55 -39.13 -24.55
N GLY A 447 1.07 -40.35 -24.67
CA GLY A 447 1.49 -41.17 -23.51
C GLY A 447 2.38 -40.51 -22.48
N GLU A 448 3.26 -39.57 -22.85
CA GLU A 448 4.14 -38.85 -21.91
C GLU A 448 3.51 -37.62 -21.27
N LEU A 449 2.59 -36.93 -21.95
CA LEU A 449 1.86 -35.80 -21.38
C LEU A 449 0.84 -36.24 -20.30
N HIS A 450 0.40 -37.46 -20.41
CA HIS A 450 -0.57 -38.09 -19.47
C HIS A 450 -0.04 -38.18 -18.04
N THR A 451 1.26 -38.48 -17.87
CA THR A 451 1.88 -38.59 -16.55
C THR A 451 2.00 -37.24 -15.87
N LEU A 452 2.36 -36.18 -16.60
CA LEU A 452 2.44 -34.81 -16.07
C LEU A 452 1.05 -34.27 -15.66
N ALA A 453 0.02 -34.56 -16.46
CA ALA A 453 -1.36 -34.16 -16.15
C ALA A 453 -1.88 -34.88 -14.90
N ALA A 454 -1.56 -36.15 -14.70
CA ALA A 454 -1.96 -36.93 -13.53
C ALA A 454 -1.37 -36.43 -12.23
N TRP A 455 -0.14 -35.89 -12.24
CA TRP A 455 0.46 -35.28 -11.04
C TRP A 455 -0.06 -33.86 -10.76
N ALA A 456 -0.33 -33.08 -11.79
CA ALA A 456 -0.74 -31.70 -11.65
C ALA A 456 -2.23 -31.53 -11.28
N ALA A 457 -3.10 -32.42 -11.78
CA ALA A 457 -4.54 -32.31 -11.60
C ALA A 457 -4.99 -32.30 -10.13
N PRO A 458 -4.55 -33.23 -9.23
CA PRO A 458 -4.97 -33.21 -7.84
C PRO A 458 -4.52 -31.95 -7.11
N VAL A 459 -3.29 -31.46 -7.37
CA VAL A 459 -2.77 -30.23 -6.75
C VAL A 459 -3.62 -29.03 -7.18
N LEU A 460 -3.97 -28.94 -8.44
CA LEU A 460 -4.76 -27.82 -8.97
C LEU A 460 -6.22 -27.87 -8.49
N LEU A 461 -6.80 -29.06 -8.32
CA LEU A 461 -8.11 -29.23 -7.69
C LEU A 461 -8.10 -28.79 -6.23
N CYS A 462 -7.08 -29.17 -5.47
CA CYS A 462 -6.90 -28.72 -4.10
C CYS A 462 -6.76 -27.19 -4.04
N ILE A 463 -6.01 -26.58 -4.96
CA ILE A 463 -5.90 -25.12 -5.07
C ILE A 463 -7.25 -24.49 -5.39
N ALA A 464 -7.99 -25.04 -6.35
CA ALA A 464 -9.31 -24.52 -6.73
C ALA A 464 -10.33 -24.62 -5.59
N ALA A 465 -10.40 -25.77 -4.92
CA ALA A 465 -11.24 -25.96 -3.76
C ALA A 465 -10.82 -25.01 -2.60
N GLY A 466 -9.52 -24.88 -2.35
CA GLY A 466 -8.98 -23.98 -1.36
C GLY A 466 -9.26 -22.51 -1.67
N LEU A 467 -9.28 -22.09 -2.94
CA LEU A 467 -9.60 -20.73 -3.37
C LEU A 467 -11.10 -20.42 -3.28
N SER A 468 -11.98 -21.43 -3.34
CA SER A 468 -13.43 -21.21 -3.26
C SER A 468 -13.86 -20.53 -1.95
N VAL A 469 -13.26 -20.91 -0.83
CA VAL A 469 -13.58 -20.34 0.50
C VAL A 469 -13.10 -18.88 0.62
N PRO A 470 -11.83 -18.53 0.31
CA PRO A 470 -11.42 -17.13 0.26
C PRO A 470 -12.28 -16.27 -0.66
N LEU A 471 -12.71 -16.81 -1.81
CA LEU A 471 -13.59 -16.10 -2.73
C LEU A 471 -14.94 -15.78 -2.10
N VAL A 472 -15.58 -16.78 -1.46
CA VAL A 472 -16.86 -16.59 -0.74
C VAL A 472 -16.67 -15.58 0.38
N VAL A 473 -15.61 -15.69 1.19
CA VAL A 473 -15.29 -14.73 2.24
C VAL A 473 -15.10 -13.33 1.68
N GLN A 474 -14.41 -13.19 0.55
CA GLN A 474 -14.23 -11.90 -0.12
C GLN A 474 -15.57 -11.29 -0.57
N VAL A 475 -16.47 -12.10 -1.14
CA VAL A 475 -17.83 -11.65 -1.51
C VAL A 475 -18.60 -11.19 -0.27
N LEU A 476 -18.56 -11.97 0.82
CA LEU A 476 -19.21 -11.60 2.09
C LEU A 476 -18.65 -10.29 2.66
N ILE A 477 -17.33 -10.10 2.61
CA ILE A 477 -16.69 -8.83 3.01
C ILE A 477 -17.17 -7.67 2.13
N LEU A 478 -17.24 -7.85 0.82
CA LEU A 478 -17.72 -6.80 -0.10
C LEU A 478 -19.20 -6.46 0.17
N VAL A 479 -20.04 -7.45 0.43
CA VAL A 479 -21.44 -7.24 0.84
C VAL A 479 -21.50 -6.49 2.18
N ALA A 480 -20.73 -6.93 3.17
CA ALA A 480 -20.65 -6.25 4.47
C ALA A 480 -20.19 -4.78 4.32
N ILE A 481 -19.18 -4.51 3.51
CA ILE A 481 -18.73 -3.15 3.21
C ILE A 481 -19.88 -2.32 2.64
N ARG A 482 -20.63 -2.84 1.65
CA ARG A 482 -21.76 -2.11 1.04
C ARG A 482 -22.89 -1.84 2.03
N LEU A 483 -23.20 -2.78 2.89
CA LEU A 483 -24.20 -2.60 3.95
C LEU A 483 -23.76 -1.50 4.94
N HIS A 484 -22.50 -1.52 5.33
CA HIS A 484 -21.94 -0.47 6.18
C HIS A 484 -21.90 0.90 5.49
N GLU A 485 -21.53 0.99 4.21
CA GLU A 485 -21.59 2.24 3.44
C GLU A 485 -23.03 2.79 3.35
N ALA A 486 -24.02 1.92 3.14
CA ALA A 486 -25.43 2.33 3.14
C ALA A 486 -25.92 2.84 4.51
N ARG A 487 -25.46 2.21 5.61
CA ARG A 487 -25.75 2.66 6.97
C ARG A 487 -25.08 4.01 7.28
N ASP A 488 -23.84 4.20 6.83
CA ASP A 488 -23.08 5.44 7.06
C ASP A 488 -23.81 6.66 6.52
N ARG A 489 -24.46 6.56 5.34
CA ARG A 489 -25.27 7.65 4.75
C ARG A 489 -26.43 8.10 5.64
N ARG A 490 -26.91 7.24 6.55
CA ARG A 490 -27.99 7.56 7.49
C ARG A 490 -27.49 8.06 8.84
N THR A 491 -26.23 7.73 9.17
CA THR A 491 -25.69 7.96 10.53
C THR A 491 -24.78 9.16 10.58
N PHE A 492 -24.09 9.49 9.48
CA PHE A 492 -23.10 10.57 9.43
C PHE A 492 -23.50 11.63 8.41
N ALA A 493 -23.14 12.89 8.71
CA ALA A 493 -23.23 13.95 7.73
C ALA A 493 -22.22 13.73 6.60
N CYS A 494 -22.60 14.15 5.40
CA CYS A 494 -21.76 14.05 4.22
C CYS A 494 -20.64 15.08 4.23
N ALA A 495 -19.44 14.75 3.73
CA ALA A 495 -18.28 15.64 3.73
C ALA A 495 -18.48 16.93 2.92
N GLU A 496 -19.47 16.98 2.01
CA GLU A 496 -19.85 18.17 1.25
C GLU A 496 -20.29 19.33 2.15
N VAL A 497 -20.79 19.05 3.39
CA VAL A 497 -21.11 20.09 4.37
C VAL A 497 -19.89 20.96 4.69
N LEU A 498 -18.70 20.37 4.69
CA LEU A 498 -17.44 21.05 4.96
C LEU A 498 -17.06 22.06 3.87
N THR A 499 -17.55 21.89 2.66
CA THR A 499 -17.23 22.77 1.52
C THR A 499 -17.99 24.11 1.56
N ARG A 500 -19.08 24.17 2.32
CA ARG A 500 -19.97 25.36 2.41
C ARG A 500 -19.50 26.37 3.45
N THR A 501 -18.52 26.01 4.28
CA THR A 501 -18.03 26.88 5.35
C THR A 501 -16.68 27.51 5.04
N ARG A 502 -16.46 28.71 5.56
CA ARG A 502 -15.15 29.36 5.52
C ARG A 502 -14.17 28.60 6.41
N LEU A 503 -12.90 28.57 6.04
CA LEU A 503 -11.86 27.79 6.72
C LEU A 503 -11.26 28.48 7.96
N GLY A 504 -11.89 29.46 8.57
CA GLY A 504 -11.38 30.14 9.78
C GLY A 504 -9.89 30.50 9.68
N ASN A 505 -9.08 30.07 10.66
CA ASN A 505 -7.63 30.27 10.66
C ASN A 505 -6.83 29.37 9.69
N ALA A 506 -7.48 28.49 8.95
CA ALA A 506 -6.82 27.63 7.99
C ALA A 506 -6.06 28.36 6.85
N PRO A 507 -6.47 29.58 6.40
CA PRO A 507 -5.67 30.35 5.46
C PRO A 507 -4.28 30.77 5.97
N ALA A 508 -4.15 31.02 7.29
CA ALA A 508 -2.86 31.36 7.89
C ALA A 508 -1.94 30.14 7.90
N ARG A 509 -2.44 28.99 8.38
CA ARG A 509 -1.70 27.70 8.32
C ARG A 509 -1.34 27.29 6.90
N ALA A 510 -2.25 27.43 5.94
CA ALA A 510 -1.99 27.13 4.55
C ALA A 510 -0.88 28.01 3.96
N ARG A 511 -0.77 29.27 4.39
CA ARG A 511 0.32 30.17 3.98
C ARG A 511 1.65 29.78 4.63
N GLU A 512 1.66 29.38 5.89
CA GLU A 512 2.86 28.88 6.58
C GLU A 512 3.37 27.60 5.92
N GLU A 513 2.47 26.66 5.61
CA GLU A 513 2.78 25.37 5.00
C GLU A 513 3.10 25.45 3.50
N SER A 514 2.73 26.51 2.81
CA SER A 514 2.91 26.71 1.36
C SER A 514 3.86 27.87 1.02
N GLY A 515 4.52 28.44 2.01
CA GLY A 515 5.51 29.51 1.80
C GLY A 515 6.62 29.08 0.85
N SER A 516 7.14 29.98 0.03
CA SER A 516 8.24 29.73 -0.92
C SER A 516 9.52 29.17 -0.28
N ASN A 517 9.54 29.14 1.04
CA ASN A 517 10.68 28.79 1.87
C ASN A 517 10.54 27.42 2.55
N VAL A 518 9.45 26.71 2.32
CA VAL A 518 9.15 25.42 2.97
C VAL A 518 9.67 24.28 2.10
N SER A 519 10.70 23.57 2.59
CA SER A 519 11.23 22.37 1.94
C SER A 519 10.54 21.11 2.45
N GLN A 520 10.18 21.09 3.74
CA GLN A 520 9.50 19.97 4.40
C GLN A 520 8.44 20.49 5.36
N ASN A 521 7.44 19.68 5.58
CA ASN A 521 6.32 19.94 6.48
C ASN A 521 5.97 18.71 7.30
N HIS A 522 5.19 18.92 8.36
CA HIS A 522 4.60 17.87 9.17
C HIS A 522 3.08 17.96 9.13
N LEU A 523 2.42 16.83 8.93
CA LEU A 523 0.96 16.69 9.00
C LEU A 523 0.59 15.76 10.15
N ALA A 524 -0.14 16.27 11.12
CA ALA A 524 -0.80 15.48 12.14
C ALA A 524 -2.31 15.54 11.93
N SER A 525 -2.94 14.39 11.73
CA SER A 525 -4.39 14.27 11.57
C SER A 525 -4.96 13.30 12.58
N ILE A 526 -6.05 13.70 13.24
CA ILE A 526 -6.79 12.84 14.15
C ILE A 526 -8.22 12.63 13.65
N THR A 527 -8.63 11.38 13.60
CA THR A 527 -9.97 10.99 13.19
C THR A 527 -10.54 9.96 14.16
N TYR A 528 -11.86 9.92 14.29
CA TYR A 528 -12.56 8.94 15.11
C TYR A 528 -12.88 7.72 14.26
N VAL A 529 -12.68 6.53 14.81
CA VAL A 529 -13.04 5.28 14.14
C VAL A 529 -14.56 5.09 14.24
N LYS A 530 -15.21 4.80 13.13
CA LYS A 530 -16.65 4.52 13.09
C LYS A 530 -16.99 3.35 14.01
N PRO A 531 -18.12 3.42 14.73
CA PRO A 531 -18.48 2.40 15.69
C PRO A 531 -18.72 1.03 15.04
N GLY A 532 -18.38 -0.02 15.78
CA GLY A 532 -18.59 -1.43 15.41
C GLY A 532 -17.29 -2.18 15.14
N ALA A 533 -17.27 -3.45 15.55
CA ALA A 533 -16.09 -4.31 15.46
C ALA A 533 -15.62 -4.48 14.01
N PHE A 534 -16.54 -4.58 13.05
CA PHE A 534 -16.21 -4.74 11.62
C PHE A 534 -15.33 -3.60 11.10
N ARG A 535 -15.69 -2.34 11.41
CA ARG A 535 -14.92 -1.17 10.97
C ARG A 535 -13.51 -1.14 11.57
N LEU A 536 -13.39 -1.46 12.84
CA LEU A 536 -12.09 -1.51 13.52
C LEU A 536 -11.21 -2.67 13.00
N VAL A 537 -11.79 -3.85 12.78
CA VAL A 537 -11.07 -5.01 12.22
C VAL A 537 -10.62 -4.70 10.80
N LEU A 538 -11.50 -4.17 9.95
CA LEU A 538 -11.17 -3.79 8.57
C LEU A 538 -10.03 -2.76 8.55
N LEU A 539 -10.11 -1.72 9.39
CA LEU A 539 -9.05 -0.71 9.53
C LEU A 539 -7.71 -1.33 9.95
N ARG A 540 -7.71 -2.19 10.97
CA ARG A 540 -6.48 -2.87 11.44
C ARG A 540 -5.86 -3.77 10.37
N LEU A 541 -6.67 -4.54 9.66
CA LEU A 541 -6.19 -5.41 8.57
C LEU A 541 -5.62 -4.57 7.42
N THR A 542 -6.32 -3.49 7.03
CA THR A 542 -5.83 -2.57 6.00
C THR A 542 -4.49 -1.95 6.38
N LEU A 543 -4.36 -1.45 7.61
CA LEU A 543 -3.11 -0.84 8.07
C LEU A 543 -1.97 -1.87 8.18
N ARG A 544 -2.23 -3.09 8.65
CA ARG A 544 -1.21 -4.16 8.67
C ARG A 544 -0.74 -4.52 7.27
N LEU A 545 -1.65 -4.60 6.31
CA LEU A 545 -1.30 -4.83 4.91
C LEU A 545 -0.47 -3.68 4.35
N ILE A 546 -0.85 -2.44 4.61
CA ILE A 546 -0.08 -1.25 4.19
C ILE A 546 1.31 -1.25 4.82
N GLY A 547 1.43 -1.55 6.12
CA GLY A 547 2.73 -1.66 6.80
C GLY A 547 3.62 -2.75 6.20
N PHE A 548 3.05 -3.91 5.85
CA PHE A 548 3.77 -4.98 5.16
C PHE A 548 4.23 -4.53 3.76
N LEU A 549 3.34 -3.94 2.96
CA LEU A 549 3.69 -3.43 1.63
C LEU A 549 4.70 -2.27 1.69
N ALA A 550 4.59 -1.38 2.67
CA ALA A 550 5.54 -0.30 2.91
C ALA A 550 6.96 -0.85 3.16
N ARG A 551 7.07 -1.95 3.90
CA ARG A 551 8.36 -2.56 4.23
C ARG A 551 9.00 -3.33 3.07
N PHE A 552 8.23 -4.05 2.27
CA PHE A 552 8.76 -5.00 1.28
C PHE A 552 8.51 -4.63 -0.18
N GLN A 553 7.48 -3.84 -0.47
CA GLN A 553 7.12 -3.43 -1.84
C GLN A 553 7.46 -1.97 -2.11
N PHE A 554 7.20 -1.07 -1.16
CA PHE A 554 7.38 0.37 -1.32
C PHE A 554 8.64 0.90 -0.63
N ASN A 555 9.66 0.06 -0.52
CA ASN A 555 10.88 0.32 0.22
C ASN A 555 11.98 1.08 -0.57
N HIS A 556 11.62 1.67 -1.71
CA HIS A 556 12.50 2.52 -2.52
C HIS A 556 12.19 4.02 -2.38
N GLY A 557 11.56 4.43 -1.27
CA GLY A 557 11.24 5.83 -1.01
C GLY A 557 10.00 6.35 -1.71
N ASN A 558 9.07 5.46 -2.09
CA ASN A 558 7.87 5.82 -2.82
C ASN A 558 6.69 4.99 -2.29
N LEU A 559 5.81 5.61 -1.51
CA LEU A 559 4.63 4.95 -0.97
C LEU A 559 3.46 5.02 -1.96
N GLY A 560 3.22 3.91 -2.67
CA GLY A 560 2.07 3.84 -3.58
C GLY A 560 2.09 4.82 -4.76
N GLY A 561 3.26 5.32 -5.14
CA GLY A 561 3.44 6.31 -6.19
C GLY A 561 3.74 7.73 -5.69
N ILE A 562 3.63 8.00 -4.38
CA ILE A 562 3.86 9.33 -3.79
C ILE A 562 5.34 9.48 -3.45
N PRO A 563 6.09 10.36 -4.14
CA PRO A 563 7.53 10.52 -3.95
C PRO A 563 7.90 11.57 -2.90
N THR A 564 6.92 12.19 -2.23
CA THR A 564 7.16 13.31 -1.30
C THR A 564 7.14 12.89 0.17
N ILE A 565 6.69 11.68 0.49
CA ILE A 565 6.61 11.19 1.87
C ILE A 565 8.00 10.81 2.38
N LEU A 566 8.47 11.51 3.41
CA LEU A 566 9.71 11.19 4.11
C LEU A 566 9.51 10.11 5.17
N SER A 567 8.44 10.20 5.95
CA SER A 567 8.01 9.13 6.87
C SER A 567 6.54 9.30 7.22
N ALA A 568 5.81 8.20 7.30
CA ALA A 568 4.40 8.22 7.68
C ALA A 568 4.09 7.11 8.67
N ARG A 569 3.21 7.40 9.65
CA ARG A 569 2.74 6.39 10.60
C ARG A 569 1.26 6.55 10.93
N TRP A 570 0.62 5.42 11.15
CA TRP A 570 -0.78 5.31 11.56
C TRP A 570 -0.83 4.63 12.92
N VAL A 571 -1.42 5.30 13.89
CA VAL A 571 -1.51 4.81 15.27
C VAL A 571 -2.96 4.77 15.70
N ILE A 572 -3.47 3.60 16.01
CA ILE A 572 -4.82 3.44 16.58
C ILE A 572 -4.69 3.59 18.09
N ILE A 573 -5.39 4.55 18.65
CA ILE A 573 -5.34 4.93 20.08
C ILE A 573 -6.70 4.78 20.77
N ASP A 574 -6.74 4.99 22.07
CA ASP A 574 -7.94 5.01 22.91
C ASP A 574 -8.80 3.76 22.76
N ASN A 575 -8.18 2.59 22.83
CA ASN A 575 -8.82 1.30 22.66
C ASN A 575 -9.56 1.15 21.33
N GLY A 576 -9.01 1.73 20.27
CA GLY A 576 -9.58 1.62 18.92
C GLY A 576 -10.59 2.70 18.56
N ARG A 577 -10.73 3.75 19.36
CA ARG A 577 -11.70 4.82 19.12
C ARG A 577 -11.19 5.94 18.22
N ARG A 578 -9.86 6.19 18.20
CA ARG A 578 -9.25 7.22 17.36
C ARG A 578 -8.09 6.65 16.53
N LEU A 579 -7.88 7.24 15.38
CA LEU A 579 -6.73 7.03 14.51
C LEU A 579 -5.95 8.34 14.42
N ILE A 580 -4.67 8.29 14.78
CA ILE A 580 -3.71 9.35 14.49
C ILE A 580 -2.93 8.98 13.22
N PHE A 581 -2.79 9.93 12.33
CA PHE A 581 -1.88 9.89 11.19
C PHE A 581 -0.85 10.99 11.35
N LEU A 582 0.42 10.61 11.35
CA LEU A 582 1.57 11.49 11.51
C LEU A 582 2.47 11.31 10.30
N ASP A 583 2.79 12.41 9.64
CA ASP A 583 3.46 12.36 8.36
C ASP A 583 4.45 13.51 8.19
N ASN A 584 5.67 13.16 7.78
CA ASN A 584 6.72 14.10 7.38
C ASN A 584 6.83 14.07 5.87
N TYR A 585 6.56 15.18 5.19
CA TYR A 585 6.50 15.25 3.74
C TYR A 585 7.26 16.45 3.18
N GLY A 586 7.61 16.38 1.90
CA GLY A 586 8.26 17.44 1.16
C GLY A 586 7.28 18.34 0.44
N GLY A 587 7.59 19.65 0.38
CA GLY A 587 6.81 20.63 -0.36
C GLY A 587 5.58 21.16 0.37
N GLY A 588 4.72 21.88 -0.36
CA GLY A 588 3.53 22.52 0.19
C GLY A 588 2.36 21.57 0.37
N TRP A 589 1.50 21.84 1.33
CA TRP A 589 0.34 21.02 1.70
C TRP A 589 -0.62 20.72 0.53
N GLU A 590 -0.91 21.70 -0.30
CA GLU A 590 -1.82 21.54 -1.44
C GLU A 590 -1.24 20.59 -2.50
N SER A 591 0.03 20.77 -2.85
CA SER A 591 0.74 19.89 -3.79
C SER A 591 0.80 18.46 -3.28
N TYR A 592 1.11 18.31 -2.00
CA TYR A 592 1.16 17.02 -1.34
C TYR A 592 -0.18 16.28 -1.39
N LEU A 593 -1.29 16.94 -1.05
CA LEU A 593 -2.61 16.31 -1.12
C LEU A 593 -3.07 15.98 -2.54
N ASN A 594 -2.63 16.74 -3.55
CA ASN A 594 -2.89 16.41 -4.94
C ASN A 594 -2.26 15.06 -5.34
N GLU A 595 -1.07 14.75 -4.82
CA GLU A 595 -0.44 13.44 -5.06
C GLU A 595 -1.28 12.27 -4.55
N PHE A 596 -1.97 12.41 -3.42
CA PHE A 596 -2.90 11.38 -2.93
C PHE A 596 -4.11 11.18 -3.83
N ILE A 597 -4.59 12.24 -4.46
CA ILE A 597 -5.75 12.19 -5.36
C ILE A 597 -5.36 11.54 -6.69
N ASP A 598 -4.18 11.87 -7.18
CA ASP A 598 -3.70 11.55 -8.51
C ASP A 598 -2.99 10.19 -8.61
N MET A 599 -2.42 9.70 -7.50
CA MET A 599 -1.57 8.50 -7.49
C MET A 599 -2.32 7.23 -7.06
N GLY A 600 -1.68 6.08 -7.24
CA GLY A 600 -2.25 4.77 -6.89
C GLY A 600 -2.50 4.55 -5.40
N ALA A 601 -1.94 5.40 -4.55
CA ALA A 601 -2.17 5.42 -3.12
C ALA A 601 -3.63 5.71 -2.73
N VAL A 602 -4.42 6.30 -3.62
CA VAL A 602 -5.83 6.65 -3.41
C VAL A 602 -6.68 5.51 -2.86
N LYS A 603 -6.43 4.28 -3.31
CA LYS A 603 -7.18 3.10 -2.83
C LYS A 603 -6.84 2.74 -1.40
N GLY A 604 -5.56 2.79 -1.04
CA GLY A 604 -5.10 2.57 0.33
C GLY A 604 -5.63 3.65 1.27
N LEU A 605 -5.58 4.90 0.83
CA LEU A 605 -6.13 6.03 1.57
C LEU A 605 -7.64 5.87 1.79
N ASN A 606 -8.40 5.60 0.74
CA ASN A 606 -9.83 5.34 0.86
C ASN A 606 -10.14 4.18 1.81
N ALA A 607 -9.40 3.08 1.72
CA ALA A 607 -9.59 1.90 2.58
C ALA A 607 -9.31 2.18 4.07
N ILE A 608 -8.41 3.13 4.38
CA ILE A 608 -8.16 3.57 5.75
C ILE A 608 -9.29 4.48 6.21
N TRP A 609 -9.46 5.63 5.55
CA TRP A 609 -10.28 6.73 6.04
C TRP A 609 -11.78 6.53 5.88
N THR A 610 -12.24 5.61 5.00
CA THR A 610 -13.66 5.22 4.95
C THR A 610 -14.18 4.66 6.29
N ASN A 611 -13.27 4.17 7.15
CA ASN A 611 -13.61 3.67 8.48
C ASN A 611 -13.63 4.77 9.55
N THR A 612 -13.48 6.04 9.16
CA THR A 612 -13.34 7.15 10.09
C THR A 612 -14.36 8.27 9.86
N PHE A 613 -14.49 9.12 10.87
CA PHE A 613 -15.26 10.36 10.82
C PHE A 613 -14.53 11.44 11.62
N ILE A 614 -14.90 12.71 11.41
CA ILE A 614 -14.49 13.85 12.23
C ILE A 614 -15.69 14.45 12.95
N LYS A 615 -15.42 15.10 14.08
CA LYS A 615 -16.38 15.96 14.75
C LYS A 615 -16.18 17.39 14.26
N TRP A 616 -17.20 17.95 13.66
CA TRP A 616 -17.14 19.26 13.05
C TRP A 616 -18.26 20.17 13.54
N ARG A 617 -17.94 21.42 13.83
CA ARG A 617 -18.86 22.47 14.20
C ARG A 617 -18.60 23.72 13.38
N PRO A 618 -19.62 24.38 12.82
CA PRO A 618 -19.45 25.69 12.20
C PRO A 618 -18.89 26.71 13.20
N GLU A 619 -18.00 27.58 12.77
CA GLU A 619 -17.48 28.67 13.62
C GLU A 619 -18.61 29.56 14.10
N GLY A 620 -18.56 29.92 15.39
CA GLY A 620 -19.59 30.77 16.06
C GLY A 620 -20.90 30.05 16.39
N SER A 621 -21.01 28.74 16.12
CA SER A 621 -22.21 27.96 16.48
C SER A 621 -22.06 27.31 17.85
N ASN A 622 -23.11 27.40 18.67
CA ASN A 622 -23.24 26.70 19.96
C ASN A 622 -23.88 25.30 19.80
N ALA A 623 -24.24 24.90 18.57
CA ALA A 623 -24.80 23.58 18.32
C ALA A 623 -23.77 22.47 18.63
N PRO A 624 -24.22 21.26 19.02
CA PRO A 624 -23.32 20.14 19.21
C PRO A 624 -22.56 19.81 17.89
N PRO A 625 -21.32 19.30 17.97
CA PRO A 625 -20.57 18.98 16.78
C PRO A 625 -21.23 17.87 15.97
N GLN A 626 -21.27 18.04 14.66
CA GLN A 626 -21.75 17.04 13.75
C GLN A 626 -20.66 15.99 13.49
N ARG A 627 -21.06 14.72 13.40
CA ARG A 627 -20.19 13.62 12.97
C ARG A 627 -20.18 13.57 11.45
N VAL A 628 -19.08 14.01 10.84
CA VAL A 628 -18.91 14.06 9.37
C VAL A 628 -18.03 12.91 8.94
N ALA A 629 -18.56 12.04 8.06
CA ALA A 629 -17.81 10.93 7.51
C ALA A 629 -16.76 11.41 6.49
N PHE A 630 -15.73 10.58 6.29
CA PHE A 630 -14.85 10.71 5.12
C PHE A 630 -15.68 10.73 3.82
N PRO A 631 -15.26 11.46 2.76
CA PRO A 631 -15.99 11.49 1.50
C PRO A 631 -16.40 10.10 1.04
N GLU A 632 -17.63 9.98 0.54
CA GLU A 632 -18.25 8.69 0.26
C GLU A 632 -17.39 7.83 -0.67
N THR A 633 -17.08 6.62 -0.21
CA THR A 633 -16.38 5.61 -0.99
C THR A 633 -17.38 4.63 -1.63
N ARG A 634 -16.86 3.85 -2.57
CA ARG A 634 -17.56 2.70 -3.13
C ARG A 634 -16.67 1.47 -2.95
N TYR A 635 -17.18 0.48 -2.20
CA TYR A 635 -16.40 -0.69 -1.77
C TYR A 635 -15.10 -0.33 -1.02
N ALA A 636 -15.15 0.72 -0.23
CA ALA A 636 -14.04 1.27 0.56
C ALA A 636 -12.80 1.71 -0.26
N THR A 637 -12.76 1.58 -1.57
CA THR A 637 -11.55 1.82 -2.38
C THR A 637 -11.74 2.77 -3.55
N ALA A 638 -12.97 2.99 -4.02
CA ALA A 638 -13.27 3.89 -5.12
C ALA A 638 -13.91 5.19 -4.62
N ARG A 639 -13.89 6.25 -5.41
CA ARG A 639 -14.34 7.60 -5.02
C ARG A 639 -13.54 8.13 -3.81
N GLY A 640 -14.19 8.59 -2.75
CA GLY A 640 -13.53 9.06 -1.52
C GLY A 640 -12.61 10.24 -1.78
N ALA A 641 -11.29 10.07 -1.66
CA ALA A 641 -10.31 11.12 -1.88
C ALA A 641 -10.32 11.73 -3.29
N GLN A 642 -10.89 11.05 -4.29
CA GLN A 642 -11.08 11.60 -5.64
C GLN A 642 -12.11 12.74 -5.68
N ALA A 643 -12.95 12.86 -4.65
CA ALA A 643 -13.77 14.05 -4.43
C ALA A 643 -12.88 15.14 -3.79
N GLU A 644 -12.06 15.81 -4.60
CA GLU A 644 -10.97 16.70 -4.18
C GLU A 644 -11.36 17.70 -3.11
N ARG A 645 -12.39 18.52 -3.35
CA ARG A 645 -12.82 19.57 -2.41
C ARG A 645 -13.25 19.00 -1.04
N PRO A 646 -14.23 18.06 -0.96
CA PRO A 646 -14.59 17.44 0.31
C PRO A 646 -13.42 16.73 0.99
N PHE A 647 -12.56 16.07 0.23
CA PHE A 647 -11.38 15.38 0.76
C PHE A 647 -10.39 16.35 1.42
N LYS A 648 -9.95 17.38 0.71
CA LYS A 648 -9.03 18.40 1.25
C LYS A 648 -9.62 19.08 2.48
N ARG A 649 -10.94 19.36 2.48
CA ARG A 649 -11.63 19.91 3.65
C ARG A 649 -11.64 18.94 4.82
N TYR A 650 -11.92 17.68 4.57
CA TYR A 650 -11.89 16.64 5.61
C TYR A 650 -10.51 16.53 6.26
N VAL A 651 -9.44 16.48 5.46
CA VAL A 651 -8.06 16.46 5.97
C VAL A 651 -7.77 17.72 6.78
N ARG A 652 -8.12 18.90 6.28
CA ARG A 652 -7.87 20.18 6.99
C ARG A 652 -8.59 20.24 8.34
N TRP A 653 -9.82 19.74 8.43
CA TRP A 653 -10.58 19.71 9.68
C TRP A 653 -10.17 18.58 10.64
N SER A 654 -9.53 17.53 10.13
CA SER A 654 -8.93 16.49 10.98
C SER A 654 -7.55 16.86 11.49
N GLN A 655 -6.94 17.90 10.96
CA GLN A 655 -5.57 18.31 11.27
C GLN A 655 -5.47 18.90 12.67
N VAL A 656 -4.48 18.42 13.42
CA VAL A 656 -4.09 18.93 14.73
C VAL A 656 -2.85 19.81 14.56
N GLU A 657 -2.77 20.88 15.35
CA GLU A 657 -1.61 21.75 15.34
C GLU A 657 -0.36 21.01 15.80
N THR A 658 0.69 21.06 15.02
CA THR A 658 2.03 20.64 15.42
C THR A 658 2.69 21.78 16.18
N LEU A 659 2.86 21.61 17.49
CA LEU A 659 3.34 22.66 18.40
C LEU A 659 4.84 22.85 18.29
N ALA A 660 5.56 21.76 18.03
CA ALA A 660 6.98 21.77 17.73
C ALA A 660 7.30 20.64 16.76
N TRP A 661 8.16 20.91 15.80
CA TRP A 661 8.60 19.93 14.81
C TRP A 661 10.06 20.15 14.41
N TYR A 662 10.82 19.06 14.31
CA TYR A 662 12.22 19.06 13.92
C TYR A 662 12.50 18.07 12.81
N SER A 663 13.37 18.44 11.87
CA SER A 663 13.97 17.59 10.84
C SER A 663 15.49 17.80 10.80
N ALA A 664 16.23 16.70 10.84
CA ALA A 664 17.69 16.71 10.78
C ALA A 664 18.26 17.17 9.42
N TYR A 665 17.46 17.11 8.37
CA TYR A 665 17.82 17.44 6.99
C TYR A 665 16.68 18.19 6.29
N TYR A 666 16.23 19.26 6.93
CA TYR A 666 15.07 20.07 6.56
C TYR A 666 15.04 20.52 5.10
N THR A 667 16.20 20.75 4.48
CA THR A 667 16.31 21.23 3.08
C THR A 667 16.24 20.11 2.03
N LEU A 668 16.26 18.83 2.44
CA LEU A 668 16.31 17.70 1.53
C LEU A 668 14.93 17.11 1.29
N SER A 669 14.52 17.01 0.03
CA SER A 669 13.39 16.17 -0.35
C SER A 669 13.80 14.68 -0.35
N ILE A 670 12.83 13.78 -0.33
CA ILE A 670 13.10 12.34 -0.48
C ILE A 670 13.74 12.01 -1.82
N VAL A 671 13.42 12.78 -2.87
CA VAL A 671 14.05 12.65 -4.18
C VAL A 671 15.55 13.01 -4.07
N ASN A 672 15.90 14.11 -3.38
CA ASN A 672 17.31 14.49 -3.15
C ASN A 672 18.05 13.38 -2.38
N ILE A 673 17.44 12.82 -1.33
CA ILE A 673 18.04 11.75 -0.53
C ILE A 673 18.29 10.51 -1.39
N ASN A 674 17.29 10.07 -2.17
CA ASN A 674 17.40 8.89 -3.02
C ASN A 674 18.43 9.10 -4.15
N THR A 675 18.44 10.29 -4.79
CA THR A 675 19.41 10.64 -5.83
C THR A 675 20.84 10.69 -5.26
N SER A 676 21.04 11.24 -4.06
CA SER A 676 22.35 11.26 -3.41
C SER A 676 22.87 9.86 -3.12
N THR A 677 22.00 8.95 -2.68
CA THR A 677 22.34 7.53 -2.48
C THR A 677 22.67 6.83 -3.80
N ASP A 678 21.91 7.11 -4.88
CA ASP A 678 22.16 6.54 -6.20
C ASP A 678 23.52 6.99 -6.75
N VAL A 679 23.85 8.27 -6.62
CA VAL A 679 25.17 8.80 -6.97
C VAL A 679 26.29 8.04 -6.26
N ARG A 680 26.21 7.88 -4.94
CA ARG A 680 27.20 7.11 -4.17
C ARG A 680 27.32 5.67 -4.64
N GLN A 681 26.20 4.98 -4.88
CA GLN A 681 26.21 3.57 -5.26
C GLN A 681 26.80 3.34 -6.65
N ARG A 682 26.56 4.27 -7.58
CA ARG A 682 26.99 4.16 -8.98
C ARG A 682 28.38 4.73 -9.25
N LEU A 683 28.84 5.69 -8.47
CA LEU A 683 30.09 6.39 -8.74
C LEU A 683 31.28 5.45 -8.95
N PHE A 684 31.44 4.42 -8.12
CA PHE A 684 32.50 3.42 -8.18
C PHE A 684 32.06 2.08 -8.82
N ALA A 685 30.85 2.01 -9.37
CA ALA A 685 30.39 0.82 -10.08
C ALA A 685 30.90 0.83 -11.54
N PRO A 686 31.18 -0.34 -12.13
CA PRO A 686 31.40 -0.44 -13.57
C PRO A 686 30.09 -0.21 -14.31
N LEU A 687 29.95 0.97 -14.93
CA LEU A 687 28.74 1.37 -15.62
C LEU A 687 28.93 1.35 -17.14
N PRO A 688 27.95 0.89 -17.93
CA PRO A 688 27.91 1.15 -19.36
C PRO A 688 27.69 2.66 -19.63
N SER A 689 28.10 3.14 -20.81
CA SER A 689 28.14 4.58 -21.12
C SER A 689 26.80 5.30 -20.89
N HIS A 690 25.67 4.69 -21.23
CA HIS A 690 24.34 5.29 -21.03
C HIS A 690 23.95 5.42 -19.56
N GLU A 691 24.49 4.57 -18.68
CA GLU A 691 24.27 4.69 -17.23
C GLU A 691 25.17 5.74 -16.58
N VAL A 692 26.34 6.03 -17.18
CA VAL A 692 27.19 7.15 -16.78
C VAL A 692 26.49 8.48 -17.09
N ASP A 693 25.78 8.59 -18.22
CA ASP A 693 24.94 9.76 -18.54
C ASP A 693 23.86 9.97 -17.48
N ALA A 694 23.21 8.90 -17.05
CA ALA A 694 22.21 8.95 -15.99
C ALA A 694 22.85 9.39 -14.65
N LEU A 695 24.04 8.90 -14.29
CA LEU A 695 24.78 9.34 -13.10
C LEU A 695 25.08 10.83 -13.14
N ILE A 696 25.57 11.33 -14.28
CA ILE A 696 25.91 12.75 -14.48
C ILE A 696 24.65 13.63 -14.41
N SER A 697 23.52 13.16 -14.92
CA SER A 697 22.25 13.88 -14.85
C SER A 697 21.69 13.99 -13.42
N HIS A 698 22.18 13.19 -12.50
CA HIS A 698 21.83 13.22 -11.08
C HIS A 698 22.69 14.21 -10.27
N LEU A 699 23.78 14.70 -10.85
CA LEU A 699 24.63 15.74 -10.27
C LEU A 699 24.17 17.15 -10.68
#